data_8c6549970ddb18560a7b439a76c69a5b
#
_entry.id   8c6549970ddb18560a7b439a76c69a5b
#
_cell.length_a   1.000
_cell.length_b   1.000
_cell.length_c   1.000
_cell.angle_alpha   90.00
_cell.angle_beta   90.00
_cell.angle_gamma   90.00
#
_symmetry.space_group_name_H-M   'P 1'
#
loop_
_entity.id
_entity.type
_entity.pdbx_description
1 polymer ?
#
loop_
_entity_poly.entity_id
_entity_poly.type
_entity_poly.pdbx_seq_one_letter_code
_entity_poly.pdbx_strand_id
1 'polypeptide(L)'
;MRLGRGMRRAGAVLAVVLAVGAATPQDGLLDAARRGDTDAVRELLEAGADANLAQGDGLTALHLAAREGHLEVVRILINAGAETSATTRIGDYTPLHLAGGAGHADVVGALLGAGADPGAVTTSSGVTPLHLAAEARGGENAVRVLLEHGALVNARERSAGQTPLMFAAAAGRAASAAELLEHGADPSLATDIGDVLRRMAISRVAQGRLLEALSEIQRATEGGTAREPTAAEVQAALAVQREFLASEELRRQMEDFHPDDLANVVPAWDTPAGYVSESEIVQRPMYETLVGRTGGMTALLHAAREGHLEVARVLLDGGASIDQVAGDGASPLTLAALNGQFDMAMLLIERGADPDLATHTDGVSPLFAVLQTQWAFKFTDHPHPRAHDNQTTTHMDVLSALLEAGVDPNAPIRTHLWYSDFLRGKLGLNLTGATPFWRAALAQDLPAMKALVAHGADPDIPTTWPEPGMREGRQNDGRLQEDSGLPMIPEGTPNMYPIHAAAGGGYMGLGAFLMNHVPNNFLNTVRYLVEELGADVNLRDSWGYTPLHYASVRGGNGLIEYLVSKGADVGAISRLGQSTADMARGGRAGYFSRPSYPGTVDLLVGLGSELMCLNTHFRGTGDFCPGAGVEAFDTQGPPGQQNRPPGGRR
;
A
#
# COMPACT_ATOMS: atom_id res chain seq x y z
N MET A 1 -30.24 -34.78 88.05
CA MET A 1 -31.71 -34.90 87.83
C MET A 1 -32.01 -35.06 86.37
N ARG A 2 -32.56 -36.18 85.97
CA ARG A 2 -33.32 -36.50 84.73
C ARG A 2 -32.71 -36.14 83.37
N LEU A 3 -32.23 -37.12 82.61
CA LEU A 3 -32.97 -38.05 81.69
C LEU A 3 -33.50 -37.35 80.41
N GLY A 4 -33.05 -37.78 79.28
CA GLY A 4 -33.70 -37.63 77.96
C GLY A 4 -32.91 -38.21 76.79
N ARG A 5 -33.17 -39.49 76.57
CA ARG A 5 -33.07 -40.25 75.30
C ARG A 5 -33.01 -39.36 74.03
N GLY A 6 -32.04 -39.48 73.09
CA GLY A 6 -31.98 -40.60 72.16
C GLY A 6 -32.63 -40.25 70.85
N MET A 7 -31.82 -40.14 69.82
CA MET A 7 -32.24 -40.65 68.50
C MET A 7 -30.99 -40.62 67.53
N ARG A 8 -30.64 -41.84 67.16
CA ARG A 8 -29.70 -42.07 66.07
C ARG A 8 -30.33 -41.57 64.77
N ARG A 9 -29.67 -40.60 64.08
CA ARG A 9 -29.92 -40.37 62.69
C ARG A 9 -28.64 -40.73 61.93
N ALA A 10 -28.78 -41.76 61.11
CA ALA A 10 -27.81 -42.15 60.12
C ALA A 10 -27.62 -40.98 59.13
N GLY A 11 -26.48 -40.31 59.17
CA GLY A 11 -26.07 -39.38 58.16
C GLY A 11 -25.52 -40.13 56.93
N ALA A 12 -26.33 -40.19 55.89
CA ALA A 12 -25.81 -40.59 54.58
C ALA A 12 -24.77 -39.49 54.14
N VAL A 13 -23.51 -39.86 54.15
CA VAL A 13 -22.47 -39.10 53.53
C VAL A 13 -22.68 -39.18 51.99
N LEU A 14 -23.31 -38.14 51.47
CA LEU A 14 -23.41 -37.94 50.03
C LEU A 14 -21.98 -37.61 49.54
N ALA A 15 -21.25 -38.61 49.09
CA ALA A 15 -20.02 -38.41 48.35
C ALA A 15 -20.39 -37.76 47.01
N VAL A 16 -20.29 -36.44 46.93
CA VAL A 16 -20.23 -35.73 45.64
C VAL A 16 -18.90 -36.12 45.03
N VAL A 17 -18.92 -37.16 44.20
CA VAL A 17 -17.88 -37.43 43.25
C VAL A 17 -17.91 -36.26 42.28
N LEU A 18 -16.97 -35.31 42.44
CA LEU A 18 -16.59 -34.40 41.38
C LEU A 18 -16.11 -35.29 40.22
N ALA A 19 -17.00 -35.57 39.29
CA ALA A 19 -16.64 -36.03 37.97
C ALA A 19 -15.85 -34.88 37.34
N VAL A 20 -14.52 -34.87 37.54
CA VAL A 20 -13.61 -34.28 36.59
C VAL A 20 -14.01 -34.96 35.30
N GLY A 21 -14.58 -34.18 34.35
CA GLY A 21 -15.11 -34.71 33.11
C GLY A 21 -14.03 -35.59 32.45
N ALA A 22 -14.25 -36.90 32.51
CA ALA A 22 -13.48 -37.82 31.68
C ALA A 22 -13.73 -37.37 30.24
N ALA A 23 -12.67 -36.98 29.54
CA ALA A 23 -12.74 -36.72 28.12
C ALA A 23 -13.47 -37.91 27.47
N THR A 24 -14.47 -37.62 26.66
CA THR A 24 -15.17 -38.71 25.97
C THR A 24 -14.15 -39.49 25.12
N PRO A 25 -14.34 -40.79 24.85
CA PRO A 25 -13.44 -41.53 23.97
C PRO A 25 -13.14 -40.80 22.64
N GLN A 26 -14.06 -39.97 22.23
CA GLN A 26 -14.00 -39.17 21.00
C GLN A 26 -13.07 -37.95 21.12
N ASP A 27 -13.12 -37.20 22.23
CA ASP A 27 -12.16 -36.09 22.49
C ASP A 27 -10.74 -36.67 22.64
N GLY A 28 -10.64 -37.87 23.19
CA GLY A 28 -9.37 -38.61 23.28
C GLY A 28 -8.75 -38.96 21.94
N LEU A 29 -9.56 -39.33 20.91
CA LEU A 29 -9.08 -39.69 19.58
C LEU A 29 -8.45 -38.49 18.86
N LEU A 30 -9.08 -37.34 18.90
CA LEU A 30 -8.57 -36.11 18.29
C LEU A 30 -7.24 -35.68 18.91
N ASP A 31 -7.15 -35.73 20.24
CA ASP A 31 -5.93 -35.41 20.98
C ASP A 31 -4.82 -36.43 20.78
N ALA A 32 -5.12 -37.72 20.72
CA ALA A 32 -4.15 -38.77 20.40
C ALA A 32 -3.63 -38.64 18.97
N ALA A 33 -4.52 -38.35 18.01
CA ALA A 33 -4.15 -38.11 16.62
C ALA A 33 -3.24 -36.89 16.47
N ARG A 34 -3.52 -35.80 17.20
CA ARG A 34 -2.68 -34.60 17.21
C ARG A 34 -1.29 -34.84 17.78
N ARG A 35 -1.16 -35.70 18.80
CA ARG A 35 0.12 -36.04 19.43
C ARG A 35 0.89 -37.13 18.71
N GLY A 36 0.29 -37.81 17.75
CA GLY A 36 0.90 -38.95 17.06
C GLY A 36 0.94 -40.22 17.91
N ASP A 37 0.09 -40.34 18.92
CA ASP A 37 0.04 -41.47 19.84
C ASP A 37 -0.70 -42.66 19.19
N THR A 38 0.06 -43.49 18.48
CA THR A 38 -0.46 -44.62 17.71
C THR A 38 -1.16 -45.66 18.56
N ASP A 39 -0.68 -45.90 19.77
CA ASP A 39 -1.28 -46.90 20.68
C ASP A 39 -2.60 -46.41 21.23
N ALA A 40 -2.66 -45.15 21.70
CA ALA A 40 -3.91 -44.55 22.16
C ALA A 40 -4.94 -44.44 21.01
N VAL A 41 -4.52 -44.14 19.77
CA VAL A 41 -5.42 -44.10 18.61
C VAL A 41 -6.03 -45.50 18.35
N ARG A 42 -5.24 -46.56 18.38
CA ARG A 42 -5.73 -47.95 18.20
C ARG A 42 -6.71 -48.32 19.30
N GLU A 43 -6.31 -48.14 20.54
CA GLU A 43 -7.15 -48.46 21.69
C GLU A 43 -8.52 -47.74 21.65
N LEU A 44 -8.52 -46.46 21.28
CA LEU A 44 -9.74 -45.66 21.17
C LEU A 44 -10.63 -46.11 20.01
N LEU A 45 -10.07 -46.45 18.87
CA LEU A 45 -10.80 -46.97 17.72
C LEU A 45 -11.40 -48.37 18.03
N GLU A 46 -10.62 -49.25 18.69
CA GLU A 46 -11.09 -50.55 19.18
C GLU A 46 -12.21 -50.43 20.24
N ALA A 47 -12.16 -49.34 21.04
CA ALA A 47 -13.21 -48.99 21.99
C ALA A 47 -14.48 -48.37 21.33
N GLY A 48 -14.47 -48.25 19.99
CA GLY A 48 -15.60 -47.75 19.20
C GLY A 48 -15.67 -46.26 19.02
N ALA A 49 -14.55 -45.55 19.15
CA ALA A 49 -14.48 -44.13 18.74
C ALA A 49 -14.72 -43.99 17.23
N ASP A 50 -15.52 -43.02 16.84
CA ASP A 50 -15.79 -42.71 15.43
C ASP A 50 -14.59 -41.98 14.78
N ALA A 51 -13.98 -42.62 13.79
CA ALA A 51 -12.83 -42.05 13.05
C ALA A 51 -13.20 -40.77 12.29
N ASN A 52 -14.48 -40.54 11.99
CA ASN A 52 -15.01 -39.41 11.24
C ASN A 52 -15.61 -38.30 12.12
N LEU A 53 -15.57 -38.45 13.43
CA LEU A 53 -16.03 -37.39 14.30
C LEU A 53 -15.22 -36.12 14.12
N ALA A 54 -15.92 -35.01 13.84
CA ALA A 54 -15.31 -33.70 13.67
C ALA A 54 -15.54 -32.82 14.91
N GLN A 55 -14.57 -31.97 15.20
CA GLN A 55 -14.71 -30.86 16.15
C GLN A 55 -15.73 -29.81 15.64
N GLY A 56 -16.02 -28.80 16.46
CA GLY A 56 -16.95 -27.72 16.09
C GLY A 56 -16.52 -26.93 14.84
N ASP A 57 -15.24 -26.92 14.50
CA ASP A 57 -14.63 -26.32 13.31
C ASP A 57 -14.54 -27.26 12.10
N GLY A 58 -14.98 -28.51 12.24
CA GLY A 58 -14.95 -29.54 11.19
C GLY A 58 -13.66 -30.36 11.14
N LEU A 59 -12.68 -30.11 12.00
CA LEU A 59 -11.46 -30.89 12.04
C LEU A 59 -11.72 -32.30 12.57
N THR A 60 -11.35 -33.33 11.79
CA THR A 60 -11.34 -34.75 12.21
C THR A 60 -9.97 -35.17 12.71
N ALA A 61 -9.88 -36.34 13.31
CA ALA A 61 -8.61 -36.94 13.69
C ALA A 61 -7.63 -37.05 12.51
N LEU A 62 -8.13 -37.36 11.30
CA LEU A 62 -7.33 -37.43 10.08
C LEU A 62 -6.75 -36.07 9.67
N HIS A 63 -7.51 -34.97 9.81
CA HIS A 63 -7.01 -33.61 9.58
C HIS A 63 -5.84 -33.27 10.51
N LEU A 64 -5.99 -33.59 11.80
CA LEU A 64 -4.98 -33.27 12.80
C LEU A 64 -3.70 -34.09 12.59
N ALA A 65 -3.83 -35.41 12.38
CA ALA A 65 -2.70 -36.27 12.09
C ALA A 65 -1.98 -35.88 10.79
N ALA A 66 -2.74 -35.49 9.77
CA ALA A 66 -2.21 -35.06 8.48
C ALA A 66 -1.41 -33.77 8.59
N ARG A 67 -1.92 -32.77 9.35
CA ARG A 67 -1.23 -31.49 9.59
C ARG A 67 0.07 -31.65 10.37
N GLU A 68 0.09 -32.55 11.36
CA GLU A 68 1.26 -32.75 12.21
C GLU A 68 2.26 -33.78 11.62
N GLY A 69 1.93 -34.44 10.49
CA GLY A 69 2.82 -35.37 9.80
C GLY A 69 2.89 -36.77 10.41
N HIS A 70 1.88 -37.19 11.17
CA HIS A 70 1.87 -38.47 11.86
C HIS A 70 1.43 -39.62 10.93
N LEU A 71 2.32 -40.04 10.03
CA LEU A 71 2.03 -41.04 8.99
C LEU A 71 1.37 -42.32 9.50
N GLU A 72 1.88 -42.91 10.59
CA GLU A 72 1.31 -44.16 11.13
C GLU A 72 -0.10 -43.95 11.68
N VAL A 73 -0.37 -42.82 12.31
CA VAL A 73 -1.72 -42.47 12.76
C VAL A 73 -2.66 -42.27 11.56
N VAL A 74 -2.18 -41.58 10.50
CA VAL A 74 -2.92 -41.40 9.25
C VAL A 74 -3.32 -42.75 8.66
N ARG A 75 -2.38 -43.73 8.57
CA ARG A 75 -2.65 -45.06 8.07
C ARG A 75 -3.66 -45.83 8.93
N ILE A 76 -3.54 -45.73 10.25
CA ILE A 76 -4.47 -46.37 11.18
C ILE A 76 -5.88 -45.81 10.99
N LEU A 77 -6.02 -44.48 10.91
CA LEU A 77 -7.31 -43.79 10.72
C LEU A 77 -7.94 -44.16 9.37
N ILE A 78 -7.16 -44.16 8.27
CA ILE A 78 -7.62 -44.57 6.94
C ILE A 78 -8.13 -46.03 6.99
N ASN A 79 -7.37 -46.94 7.60
CA ASN A 79 -7.75 -48.36 7.71
C ASN A 79 -9.02 -48.53 8.61
N ALA A 80 -9.28 -47.60 9.53
CA ALA A 80 -10.49 -47.55 10.34
C ALA A 80 -11.67 -46.89 9.64
N GLY A 81 -11.53 -46.49 8.36
CA GLY A 81 -12.59 -45.89 7.55
C GLY A 81 -12.72 -44.38 7.71
N ALA A 82 -11.64 -43.69 8.10
CA ALA A 82 -11.64 -42.23 8.08
C ALA A 82 -11.76 -41.69 6.64
N GLU A 83 -12.66 -40.74 6.43
CA GLU A 83 -12.94 -40.14 5.12
C GLU A 83 -11.83 -39.16 4.73
N THR A 84 -11.11 -39.47 3.64
CA THR A 84 -10.05 -38.61 3.08
C THR A 84 -10.60 -37.31 2.47
N SER A 85 -11.90 -37.30 2.14
CA SER A 85 -12.63 -36.15 1.59
C SER A 85 -13.32 -35.29 2.64
N ALA A 86 -13.21 -35.62 3.94
CA ALA A 86 -13.77 -34.79 5.01
C ALA A 86 -13.23 -33.35 4.90
N THR A 87 -14.09 -32.35 5.20
CA THR A 87 -13.74 -30.93 5.06
C THR A 87 -13.95 -30.17 6.36
N THR A 88 -13.13 -29.13 6.57
CA THR A 88 -13.32 -28.18 7.64
C THR A 88 -14.56 -27.29 7.38
N ARG A 89 -15.19 -26.75 8.43
CA ARG A 89 -16.37 -25.88 8.30
C ARG A 89 -16.05 -24.50 7.73
N ILE A 90 -14.80 -24.05 7.82
CA ILE A 90 -14.35 -22.77 7.28
C ILE A 90 -13.33 -23.09 6.19
N GLY A 91 -13.69 -22.78 4.96
CA GLY A 91 -12.81 -22.88 3.79
C GLY A 91 -12.73 -24.26 3.15
N ASP A 92 -13.40 -25.29 3.70
CA ASP A 92 -13.46 -26.66 3.16
C ASP A 92 -12.07 -27.29 2.89
N TYR A 93 -11.16 -27.11 3.85
CA TYR A 93 -9.84 -27.75 3.79
C TYR A 93 -9.99 -29.27 4.05
N THR A 94 -9.41 -30.09 3.17
CA THR A 94 -9.30 -31.53 3.37
C THR A 94 -8.02 -31.90 4.14
N PRO A 95 -7.88 -33.12 4.67
CA PRO A 95 -6.62 -33.60 5.24
C PRO A 95 -5.43 -33.44 4.28
N LEU A 96 -5.66 -33.59 2.96
CA LEU A 96 -4.63 -33.42 1.92
C LEU A 96 -4.14 -31.97 1.79
N HIS A 97 -5.04 -30.99 1.94
CA HIS A 97 -4.65 -29.58 2.01
C HIS A 97 -3.72 -29.30 3.20
N LEU A 98 -4.06 -29.84 4.38
CA LEU A 98 -3.26 -29.63 5.59
C LEU A 98 -1.91 -30.33 5.53
N ALA A 99 -1.87 -31.55 5.00
CA ALA A 99 -0.61 -32.28 4.78
C ALA A 99 0.31 -31.58 3.77
N GLY A 100 -0.28 -31.11 2.65
CA GLY A 100 0.44 -30.34 1.63
C GLY A 100 1.01 -29.05 2.20
N GLY A 101 0.18 -28.23 2.88
CA GLY A 101 0.60 -26.97 3.50
C GLY A 101 1.64 -27.12 4.61
N ALA A 102 1.72 -28.29 5.24
CA ALA A 102 2.77 -28.63 6.19
C ALA A 102 4.02 -29.28 5.54
N GLY A 103 3.96 -29.62 4.25
CA GLY A 103 5.07 -30.21 3.50
C GLY A 103 5.31 -31.70 3.79
N HIS A 104 4.33 -32.43 4.35
CA HIS A 104 4.46 -33.84 4.75
C HIS A 104 4.24 -34.80 3.57
N ALA A 105 5.25 -35.00 2.74
CA ALA A 105 5.18 -35.79 1.51
C ALA A 105 4.69 -37.24 1.72
N ASP A 106 5.14 -37.91 2.80
CA ASP A 106 4.74 -39.29 3.11
C ASP A 106 3.25 -39.38 3.43
N VAL A 107 2.73 -38.40 4.17
CA VAL A 107 1.30 -38.28 4.50
C VAL A 107 0.48 -37.93 3.26
N VAL A 108 0.98 -37.02 2.43
CA VAL A 108 0.37 -36.69 1.13
C VAL A 108 0.23 -37.96 0.28
N GLY A 109 1.32 -38.75 0.16
CA GLY A 109 1.29 -40.01 -0.57
C GLY A 109 0.32 -41.04 0.02
N ALA A 110 0.23 -41.16 1.34
CA ALA A 110 -0.70 -42.05 2.00
C ALA A 110 -2.17 -41.66 1.77
N LEU A 111 -2.49 -40.35 1.82
CA LEU A 111 -3.83 -39.83 1.55
C LEU A 111 -4.24 -40.04 0.08
N LEU A 112 -3.34 -39.72 -0.86
CA LEU A 112 -3.57 -39.94 -2.31
C LEU A 112 -3.73 -41.42 -2.64
N GLY A 113 -2.91 -42.31 -2.05
CA GLY A 113 -3.05 -43.75 -2.17
C GLY A 113 -4.36 -44.31 -1.61
N ALA A 114 -4.99 -43.59 -0.69
CA ALA A 114 -6.32 -43.90 -0.13
C ALA A 114 -7.46 -43.21 -0.90
N GLY A 115 -7.19 -42.56 -2.04
CA GLY A 115 -8.19 -41.97 -2.92
C GLY A 115 -8.55 -40.52 -2.59
N ALA A 116 -7.73 -39.79 -1.84
CA ALA A 116 -7.91 -38.34 -1.70
C ALA A 116 -7.77 -37.64 -3.07
N ASP A 117 -8.61 -36.64 -3.31
CA ASP A 117 -8.61 -35.90 -4.58
C ASP A 117 -7.48 -34.85 -4.59
N PRO A 118 -6.45 -34.98 -5.47
CA PRO A 118 -5.39 -33.97 -5.61
C PRO A 118 -5.89 -32.63 -6.14
N GLY A 119 -7.06 -32.61 -6.80
CA GLY A 119 -7.72 -31.43 -7.35
C GLY A 119 -8.73 -30.78 -6.41
N ALA A 120 -8.88 -31.27 -5.17
CA ALA A 120 -9.79 -30.67 -4.18
C ALA A 120 -9.51 -29.17 -4.02
N VAL A 121 -10.57 -28.35 -3.93
CA VAL A 121 -10.46 -26.89 -3.83
C VAL A 121 -11.13 -26.36 -2.59
N THR A 122 -10.55 -25.34 -1.99
CA THR A 122 -11.18 -24.57 -0.91
C THR A 122 -12.34 -23.73 -1.44
N THR A 123 -13.40 -23.54 -0.64
CA THR A 123 -14.59 -22.78 -1.08
C THR A 123 -14.36 -21.28 -1.16
N SER A 124 -13.52 -20.73 -0.29
CA SER A 124 -13.27 -19.29 -0.21
C SER A 124 -12.41 -18.78 -1.36
N SER A 125 -11.30 -19.46 -1.65
CA SER A 125 -10.30 -18.99 -2.62
C SER A 125 -10.06 -19.96 -3.78
N GLY A 126 -10.52 -21.22 -3.71
CA GLY A 126 -10.24 -22.22 -4.75
C GLY A 126 -8.79 -22.73 -4.74
N VAL A 127 -8.12 -22.59 -3.62
CA VAL A 127 -6.75 -23.09 -3.41
C VAL A 127 -6.76 -24.62 -3.40
N THR A 128 -5.80 -25.24 -4.08
CA THR A 128 -5.61 -26.70 -4.09
C THR A 128 -4.51 -27.13 -3.12
N PRO A 129 -4.41 -28.43 -2.76
CA PRO A 129 -3.29 -28.93 -1.97
C PRO A 129 -1.92 -28.59 -2.57
N LEU A 130 -1.82 -28.52 -3.92
CA LEU A 130 -0.57 -28.17 -4.61
C LEU A 130 -0.16 -26.71 -4.38
N HIS A 131 -1.10 -25.77 -4.31
CA HIS A 131 -0.78 -24.38 -3.96
C HIS A 131 -0.14 -24.29 -2.57
N LEU A 132 -0.75 -24.98 -1.58
CA LEU A 132 -0.25 -24.96 -0.20
C LEU A 132 1.09 -25.71 -0.06
N ALA A 133 1.26 -26.82 -0.75
CA ALA A 133 2.54 -27.54 -0.78
C ALA A 133 3.65 -26.69 -1.41
N ALA A 134 3.32 -25.91 -2.44
CA ALA A 134 4.27 -25.05 -3.14
C ALA A 134 4.84 -23.93 -2.24
N GLU A 135 4.04 -23.38 -1.33
CA GLU A 135 4.49 -22.35 -0.37
C GLU A 135 5.13 -22.93 0.90
N ALA A 136 4.93 -24.23 1.16
CA ALA A 136 5.41 -24.88 2.37
C ALA A 136 6.95 -24.91 2.46
N ARG A 137 7.49 -24.79 3.67
CA ARG A 137 8.93 -25.02 3.89
C ARG A 137 9.26 -26.51 3.73
N GLY A 138 10.18 -26.84 2.82
CA GLY A 138 10.51 -28.23 2.52
C GLY A 138 9.39 -28.98 1.79
N GLY A 139 8.50 -28.22 1.12
CA GLY A 139 7.32 -28.76 0.43
C GLY A 139 7.62 -29.41 -0.93
N GLU A 140 8.84 -29.33 -1.44
CA GLU A 140 9.22 -29.82 -2.77
C GLU A 140 8.88 -31.30 -3.00
N ASN A 141 9.08 -32.15 -2.00
CA ASN A 141 8.71 -33.55 -2.09
C ASN A 141 7.17 -33.75 -2.09
N ALA A 142 6.43 -32.96 -1.34
CA ALA A 142 4.95 -32.97 -1.36
C ALA A 142 4.42 -32.49 -2.72
N VAL A 143 5.05 -31.45 -3.30
CA VAL A 143 4.77 -30.96 -4.66
C VAL A 143 4.94 -32.09 -5.68
N ARG A 144 6.09 -32.79 -5.65
CA ARG A 144 6.36 -33.93 -6.55
C ARG A 144 5.29 -35.00 -6.43
N VAL A 145 5.00 -35.45 -5.21
CA VAL A 145 4.01 -36.50 -4.97
C VAL A 145 2.63 -36.10 -5.46
N LEU A 146 2.22 -34.87 -5.25
CA LEU A 146 0.92 -34.35 -5.76
C LEU A 146 0.88 -34.35 -7.29
N LEU A 147 1.96 -33.92 -7.96
CA LEU A 147 2.05 -33.88 -9.42
C LEU A 147 2.08 -35.30 -10.03
N GLU A 148 2.81 -36.24 -9.44
CA GLU A 148 2.83 -37.66 -9.84
C GLU A 148 1.44 -38.32 -9.75
N HIS A 149 0.57 -37.81 -8.84
CA HIS A 149 -0.82 -38.28 -8.68
C HIS A 149 -1.84 -37.42 -9.44
N GLY A 150 -1.39 -36.59 -10.40
CA GLY A 150 -2.26 -35.88 -11.34
C GLY A 150 -2.80 -34.51 -10.85
N ALA A 151 -2.19 -33.91 -9.85
CA ALA A 151 -2.51 -32.52 -9.52
C ALA A 151 -2.21 -31.60 -10.72
N LEU A 152 -3.11 -30.64 -10.99
CA LEU A 152 -2.95 -29.71 -12.10
C LEU A 152 -1.85 -28.67 -11.77
N VAL A 153 -0.70 -28.77 -12.46
CA VAL A 153 0.48 -27.92 -12.21
C VAL A 153 0.20 -26.43 -12.36
N ASN A 154 -0.68 -26.06 -13.29
CA ASN A 154 -1.08 -24.68 -13.58
C ASN A 154 -2.49 -24.35 -13.05
N ALA A 155 -2.94 -25.04 -11.99
CA ALA A 155 -4.21 -24.73 -11.35
C ALA A 155 -4.24 -23.25 -10.95
N ARG A 156 -5.39 -22.57 -11.13
CA ARG A 156 -5.58 -21.17 -10.75
C ARG A 156 -6.55 -21.08 -9.59
N GLU A 157 -6.15 -20.40 -8.51
CA GLU A 157 -7.09 -20.06 -7.45
C GLU A 157 -8.06 -18.95 -7.92
N ARG A 158 -9.19 -18.76 -7.22
CA ARG A 158 -10.32 -17.93 -7.72
C ARG A 158 -10.21 -16.45 -7.38
N SER A 159 -9.43 -16.07 -6.37
CA SER A 159 -9.42 -14.68 -5.87
C SER A 159 -8.59 -13.74 -6.75
N ALA A 160 -7.48 -14.23 -7.27
CA ALA A 160 -6.56 -13.45 -8.11
C ALA A 160 -6.02 -14.24 -9.31
N GLY A 161 -6.39 -15.52 -9.46
CA GLY A 161 -5.87 -16.38 -10.52
C GLY A 161 -4.42 -16.81 -10.31
N GLN A 162 -3.94 -16.85 -9.08
CA GLN A 162 -2.57 -17.28 -8.77
C GLN A 162 -2.40 -18.78 -9.02
N THR A 163 -1.20 -19.16 -9.46
CA THR A 163 -0.79 -20.55 -9.67
C THR A 163 0.11 -21.07 -8.54
N PRO A 164 0.29 -22.40 -8.38
CA PRO A 164 1.25 -22.95 -7.42
C PRO A 164 2.66 -22.37 -7.56
N LEU A 165 3.12 -22.10 -8.80
CA LEU A 165 4.42 -21.49 -9.05
C LEU A 165 4.52 -20.07 -8.48
N MET A 166 3.43 -19.28 -8.52
CA MET A 166 3.38 -17.96 -7.89
C MET A 166 3.40 -18.05 -6.37
N PHE A 167 2.73 -19.05 -5.77
CA PHE A 167 2.81 -19.34 -4.34
C PHE A 167 4.24 -19.67 -3.90
N ALA A 168 4.92 -20.57 -4.64
CA ALA A 168 6.32 -20.89 -4.39
C ALA A 168 7.22 -19.65 -4.49
N ALA A 169 6.99 -18.82 -5.51
CA ALA A 169 7.78 -17.62 -5.77
C ALA A 169 7.58 -16.56 -4.67
N ALA A 170 6.34 -16.29 -4.28
CA ALA A 170 6.04 -15.34 -3.22
C ALA A 170 6.58 -15.78 -1.85
N ALA A 171 6.63 -17.09 -1.60
CA ALA A 171 7.14 -17.66 -0.35
C ALA A 171 8.65 -17.92 -0.34
N GLY A 172 9.36 -17.70 -1.45
CA GLY A 172 10.80 -17.94 -1.55
C GLY A 172 11.21 -19.41 -1.58
N ARG A 173 10.40 -20.27 -2.20
CA ARG A 173 10.59 -21.72 -2.24
C ARG A 173 11.23 -22.17 -3.55
N ALA A 174 12.54 -21.96 -3.67
CA ALA A 174 13.28 -22.27 -4.90
C ALA A 174 13.18 -23.76 -5.31
N ALA A 175 13.28 -24.69 -4.35
CA ALA A 175 13.16 -26.10 -4.64
C ALA A 175 11.76 -26.49 -5.14
N SER A 176 10.69 -25.95 -4.51
CA SER A 176 9.32 -26.17 -4.99
C SER A 176 9.08 -25.54 -6.37
N ALA A 177 9.66 -24.35 -6.63
CA ALA A 177 9.57 -23.71 -7.93
C ALA A 177 10.27 -24.55 -9.02
N ALA A 178 11.45 -25.09 -8.74
CA ALA A 178 12.17 -26.01 -9.64
C ALA A 178 11.34 -27.25 -9.95
N GLU A 179 10.80 -27.90 -8.94
CA GLU A 179 9.96 -29.10 -9.09
C GLU A 179 8.71 -28.82 -9.94
N LEU A 180 8.05 -27.67 -9.73
CA LEU A 180 6.91 -27.25 -10.53
C LEU A 180 7.29 -27.02 -12.01
N LEU A 181 8.41 -26.36 -12.28
CA LEU A 181 8.91 -26.12 -13.64
C LEU A 181 9.31 -27.43 -14.34
N GLU A 182 9.96 -28.36 -13.66
CA GLU A 182 10.27 -29.70 -14.19
C GLU A 182 9.01 -30.46 -14.61
N HIS A 183 7.88 -30.22 -13.95
CA HIS A 183 6.59 -30.84 -14.28
C HIS A 183 5.72 -29.96 -15.20
N GLY A 184 6.30 -28.94 -15.86
CA GLY A 184 5.63 -28.14 -16.89
C GLY A 184 4.79 -26.98 -16.36
N ALA A 185 5.13 -26.41 -15.20
CA ALA A 185 4.57 -25.14 -14.80
C ALA A 185 4.95 -24.05 -15.81
N ASP A 186 3.96 -23.25 -16.20
CA ASP A 186 4.15 -22.15 -17.14
C ASP A 186 4.52 -20.86 -16.36
N PRO A 187 5.78 -20.39 -16.44
CA PRO A 187 6.20 -19.19 -15.73
C PRO A 187 5.65 -17.88 -16.29
N SER A 188 5.05 -17.92 -17.51
CA SER A 188 4.45 -16.76 -18.16
C SER A 188 3.04 -16.44 -17.68
N LEU A 189 2.38 -17.35 -16.96
CA LEU A 189 1.07 -17.11 -16.41
C LEU A 189 1.11 -15.94 -15.43
N ALA A 190 0.08 -15.11 -15.51
CA ALA A 190 -0.06 -13.93 -14.67
C ALA A 190 -1.39 -13.96 -13.91
N THR A 191 -1.44 -13.29 -12.79
CA THR A 191 -2.69 -13.06 -12.04
C THR A 191 -3.67 -12.21 -12.87
N ASP A 192 -4.93 -12.22 -12.47
CA ASP A 192 -5.95 -11.43 -13.14
C ASP A 192 -5.65 -9.92 -12.99
N ILE A 193 -5.85 -9.19 -14.09
CA ILE A 193 -5.66 -7.73 -14.09
C ILE A 193 -6.97 -7.08 -13.67
N GLY A 194 -6.92 -6.27 -12.63
CA GLY A 194 -8.04 -5.47 -12.14
C GLY A 194 -7.87 -4.00 -12.51
N ASP A 195 -8.83 -3.44 -13.22
CA ASP A 195 -8.93 -2.02 -13.42
C ASP A 195 -9.56 -1.37 -12.18
N VAL A 196 -8.78 -0.53 -11.50
CA VAL A 196 -9.18 0.10 -10.23
C VAL A 196 -10.30 1.10 -10.44
N LEU A 197 -10.23 1.89 -11.53
CA LEU A 197 -11.25 2.89 -11.87
C LEU A 197 -12.57 2.23 -12.21
N ARG A 198 -12.53 1.18 -13.04
CA ARG A 198 -13.71 0.40 -13.40
C ARG A 198 -14.37 -0.25 -12.17
N ARG A 199 -13.58 -0.85 -11.27
CA ARG A 199 -14.10 -1.41 -10.01
C ARG A 199 -14.75 -0.35 -9.14
N MET A 200 -14.15 0.85 -9.07
CA MET A 200 -14.71 1.95 -8.32
C MET A 200 -16.02 2.46 -8.95
N ALA A 201 -16.08 2.60 -10.28
CA ALA A 201 -17.29 2.95 -11.00
C ALA A 201 -18.42 1.96 -10.68
N ILE A 202 -18.14 0.66 -10.80
CA ILE A 202 -19.07 -0.42 -10.45
C ILE A 202 -19.56 -0.26 -9.00
N SER A 203 -18.63 -0.05 -8.07
CA SER A 203 -18.95 0.09 -6.65
C SER A 203 -19.87 1.30 -6.38
N ARG A 204 -19.62 2.43 -7.04
CA ARG A 204 -20.42 3.66 -6.91
C ARG A 204 -21.83 3.51 -7.50
N VAL A 205 -21.91 2.94 -8.71
CA VAL A 205 -23.22 2.68 -9.32
C VAL A 205 -24.04 1.72 -8.45
N ALA A 206 -23.41 0.66 -7.95
CA ALA A 206 -24.04 -0.29 -7.05
C ALA A 206 -24.49 0.34 -5.73
N GLN A 207 -23.70 1.26 -5.18
CA GLN A 207 -24.07 2.02 -3.98
C GLN A 207 -25.22 2.99 -4.27
N GLY A 208 -25.24 3.64 -5.43
CA GLY A 208 -26.36 4.45 -5.88
C GLY A 208 -27.67 3.64 -5.93
N ARG A 209 -27.64 2.45 -6.51
CA ARG A 209 -28.80 1.54 -6.56
C ARG A 209 -29.26 1.09 -5.16
N LEU A 210 -28.32 0.84 -4.24
CA LEU A 210 -28.65 0.52 -2.85
C LEU A 210 -29.43 1.65 -2.19
N LEU A 211 -28.97 2.88 -2.33
CA LEU A 211 -29.59 4.05 -1.70
C LEU A 211 -30.94 4.41 -2.35
N GLU A 212 -31.03 4.28 -3.67
CA GLU A 212 -32.28 4.43 -4.41
C GLU A 212 -33.33 3.42 -3.91
N ALA A 213 -32.98 2.13 -3.89
CA ALA A 213 -33.84 1.07 -3.38
C ALA A 213 -34.25 1.31 -1.91
N LEU A 214 -33.31 1.75 -1.07
CA LEU A 214 -33.61 2.06 0.32
C LEU A 214 -34.58 3.24 0.43
N SER A 215 -34.41 4.29 -0.37
CA SER A 215 -35.31 5.45 -0.39
C SER A 215 -36.70 5.11 -0.92
N GLU A 216 -36.82 4.19 -1.88
CA GLU A 216 -38.10 3.69 -2.41
C GLU A 216 -38.83 2.85 -1.36
N ILE A 217 -38.14 1.94 -0.68
CA ILE A 217 -38.70 1.14 0.41
C ILE A 217 -39.21 2.04 1.54
N GLN A 218 -38.43 3.06 1.93
CA GLN A 218 -38.84 4.03 2.95
C GLN A 218 -40.06 4.88 2.54
N ARG A 219 -40.13 5.29 1.25
CA ARG A 219 -41.29 6.03 0.72
C ARG A 219 -42.56 5.18 0.67
N ALA A 220 -42.42 3.89 0.40
CA ALA A 220 -43.54 2.94 0.35
C ALA A 220 -44.09 2.59 1.77
N THR A 221 -43.26 2.74 2.81
CA THR A 221 -43.67 2.56 4.21
C THR A 221 -44.22 3.90 4.72
N GLU A 222 -45.57 3.97 4.91
CA GLU A 222 -46.32 5.19 5.22
C GLU A 222 -45.68 6.12 6.28
N GLY A 223 -45.59 7.43 5.95
CA GLY A 223 -45.39 8.49 6.93
C GLY A 223 -44.37 9.58 6.63
N GLY A 224 -43.61 9.53 5.55
CA GLY A 224 -42.81 10.66 5.04
C GLY A 224 -41.81 11.35 5.98
N THR A 225 -41.53 10.79 7.15
CA THR A 225 -40.56 11.34 8.08
C THR A 225 -39.21 10.62 7.88
N ALA A 226 -38.14 11.41 7.75
CA ALA A 226 -36.77 10.88 7.73
C ALA A 226 -36.48 10.09 9.02
N ARG A 227 -36.45 8.78 8.93
CA ARG A 227 -36.09 7.87 10.01
C ARG A 227 -34.94 6.98 9.60
N GLU A 228 -34.21 6.47 10.55
CA GLU A 228 -33.21 5.45 10.26
C GLU A 228 -33.86 4.17 9.67
N PRO A 229 -33.24 3.58 8.63
CA PRO A 229 -33.77 2.35 8.03
C PRO A 229 -33.70 1.18 8.99
N THR A 230 -34.70 0.33 8.96
CA THR A 230 -34.70 -0.92 9.72
C THR A 230 -33.75 -1.94 9.07
N ALA A 231 -33.28 -2.91 9.87
CA ALA A 231 -32.42 -3.99 9.36
C ALA A 231 -33.06 -4.78 8.20
N ALA A 232 -34.40 -4.97 8.21
CA ALA A 232 -35.12 -5.65 7.13
C ALA A 232 -35.10 -4.82 5.83
N GLU A 233 -35.28 -3.51 5.90
CA GLU A 233 -35.22 -2.60 4.76
C GLU A 233 -33.81 -2.55 4.16
N VAL A 234 -32.79 -2.50 5.01
CA VAL A 234 -31.38 -2.58 4.55
C VAL A 234 -31.12 -3.91 3.83
N GLN A 235 -31.61 -5.04 4.37
CA GLN A 235 -31.44 -6.35 3.72
C GLN A 235 -32.17 -6.44 2.38
N ALA A 236 -33.36 -5.85 2.27
CA ALA A 236 -34.11 -5.79 1.01
C ALA A 236 -33.37 -4.94 -0.03
N ALA A 237 -32.86 -3.77 0.34
CA ALA A 237 -32.07 -2.92 -0.54
C ALA A 237 -30.74 -3.58 -0.97
N LEU A 238 -30.07 -4.29 -0.07
CA LEU A 238 -28.87 -5.09 -0.40
C LEU A 238 -29.18 -6.25 -1.37
N ALA A 239 -30.40 -6.79 -1.35
CA ALA A 239 -30.80 -7.79 -2.32
C ALA A 239 -30.92 -7.20 -3.73
N VAL A 240 -31.51 -6.00 -3.87
CA VAL A 240 -31.58 -5.24 -5.13
C VAL A 240 -30.18 -4.89 -5.65
N GLN A 241 -29.30 -4.45 -4.77
CA GLN A 241 -27.91 -4.19 -5.15
C GLN A 241 -27.18 -5.43 -5.68
N ARG A 242 -27.36 -6.58 -5.04
CA ARG A 242 -26.76 -7.85 -5.49
C ARG A 242 -27.30 -8.32 -6.83
N GLU A 243 -28.60 -8.17 -7.06
CA GLU A 243 -29.21 -8.48 -8.34
C GLU A 243 -28.67 -7.57 -9.45
N PHE A 244 -28.56 -6.27 -9.18
CA PHE A 244 -27.96 -5.31 -10.12
C PHE A 244 -26.49 -5.65 -10.41
N LEU A 245 -25.68 -5.98 -9.41
CA LEU A 245 -24.28 -6.38 -9.60
C LEU A 245 -24.12 -7.64 -10.50
N ALA A 246 -25.14 -8.52 -10.52
CA ALA A 246 -25.16 -9.70 -11.38
C ALA A 246 -25.81 -9.45 -12.76
N SER A 247 -26.31 -8.24 -13.02
CA SER A 247 -27.15 -7.94 -14.19
C SER A 247 -26.35 -7.73 -15.47
N GLU A 248 -26.98 -8.04 -16.60
CA GLU A 248 -26.51 -7.69 -17.95
C GLU A 248 -26.47 -6.17 -18.18
N GLU A 249 -27.32 -5.42 -17.47
CA GLU A 249 -27.35 -3.96 -17.53
C GLU A 249 -26.03 -3.37 -17.06
N LEU A 250 -25.53 -3.77 -15.87
CA LEU A 250 -24.24 -3.32 -15.37
C LEU A 250 -23.12 -3.72 -16.32
N ARG A 251 -23.16 -4.95 -16.84
CA ARG A 251 -22.13 -5.45 -17.76
C ARG A 251 -22.04 -4.56 -19.01
N ARG A 252 -23.18 -4.21 -19.61
CA ARG A 252 -23.25 -3.30 -20.77
C ARG A 252 -22.78 -1.89 -20.43
N GLN A 253 -23.19 -1.33 -19.28
CA GLN A 253 -22.73 0.00 -18.83
C GLN A 253 -21.21 0.05 -18.65
N MET A 254 -20.60 -1.08 -18.31
CA MET A 254 -19.15 -1.16 -18.05
C MET A 254 -18.33 -1.57 -19.27
N GLU A 255 -18.96 -2.11 -20.35
CA GLU A 255 -18.25 -2.46 -21.57
C GLU A 255 -17.64 -1.23 -22.25
N ASP A 256 -18.38 -0.13 -22.29
CA ASP A 256 -17.98 1.14 -22.91
C ASP A 256 -17.40 2.14 -21.88
N PHE A 257 -17.14 1.72 -20.65
CA PHE A 257 -16.67 2.61 -19.59
C PHE A 257 -15.29 3.19 -19.92
N HIS A 258 -15.21 4.52 -20.00
CA HIS A 258 -13.97 5.27 -20.10
C HIS A 258 -13.67 5.97 -18.76
N PRO A 259 -12.40 6.08 -18.33
CA PRO A 259 -12.02 6.76 -17.09
C PRO A 259 -12.59 8.18 -16.94
N ASP A 260 -12.75 8.90 -18.04
CA ASP A 260 -13.32 10.25 -18.06
C ASP A 260 -14.84 10.25 -17.73
N ASP A 261 -15.51 9.11 -17.87
CA ASP A 261 -16.94 8.96 -17.54
C ASP A 261 -17.18 8.87 -16.02
N LEU A 262 -16.14 8.73 -15.24
CA LEU A 262 -16.23 8.68 -13.77
C LEU A 262 -16.94 9.90 -13.19
N ALA A 263 -16.79 11.03 -13.84
CA ALA A 263 -17.49 12.25 -13.53
C ALA A 263 -19.02 12.13 -13.60
N ASN A 264 -19.48 11.36 -14.58
CA ASN A 264 -20.92 11.15 -14.83
C ASN A 264 -21.52 10.04 -13.96
N VAL A 265 -20.67 9.23 -13.32
CA VAL A 265 -21.06 8.09 -12.50
C VAL A 265 -21.15 8.46 -11.00
N VAL A 266 -20.73 9.67 -10.62
CA VAL A 266 -20.82 10.15 -9.23
C VAL A 266 -22.21 10.73 -8.97
N PRO A 267 -23.07 10.09 -8.17
CA PRO A 267 -24.34 10.68 -7.80
C PRO A 267 -24.14 11.96 -6.97
N ALA A 268 -24.96 12.97 -7.22
CA ALA A 268 -24.94 14.27 -6.54
C ALA A 268 -25.13 14.20 -5.01
N TRP A 269 -25.46 13.04 -4.45
CA TRP A 269 -25.71 12.84 -3.02
C TRP A 269 -24.44 12.56 -2.18
N ASP A 270 -23.28 12.34 -2.82
CA ASP A 270 -21.99 12.19 -2.11
C ASP A 270 -21.50 13.53 -1.51
N THR A 271 -22.25 14.59 -1.76
CA THR A 271 -22.04 15.91 -1.15
C THR A 271 -23.02 16.15 -0.01
N PRO A 272 -22.57 16.35 1.22
CA PRO A 272 -23.42 16.90 2.27
C PRO A 272 -24.06 18.20 1.78
N ALA A 273 -25.38 18.33 1.92
CA ALA A 273 -26.12 19.51 1.50
C ALA A 273 -25.46 20.78 2.05
N GLY A 274 -24.90 21.62 1.18
CA GLY A 274 -24.22 22.88 1.53
C GLY A 274 -22.70 22.90 1.32
N TYR A 275 -22.07 21.79 0.93
CA TYR A 275 -20.64 21.74 0.65
C TYR A 275 -20.38 21.28 -0.79
N VAL A 276 -19.96 22.20 -1.66
CA VAL A 276 -19.36 22.00 -2.98
C VAL A 276 -20.34 21.87 -4.15
N SER A 277 -20.15 22.67 -5.20
CA SER A 277 -20.90 22.58 -6.46
C SER A 277 -20.49 21.33 -7.28
N GLU A 278 -21.40 20.81 -8.10
CA GLU A 278 -21.17 19.63 -8.98
C GLU A 278 -19.89 19.74 -9.82
N SER A 279 -19.51 20.96 -10.22
CA SER A 279 -18.28 21.24 -10.99
C SER A 279 -16.98 21.05 -10.19
N GLU A 280 -17.05 20.95 -8.88
CA GLU A 280 -15.88 20.89 -7.99
C GLU A 280 -15.50 19.47 -7.54
N ILE A 281 -16.44 18.54 -7.59
CA ILE A 281 -16.22 17.13 -7.23
C ILE A 281 -15.47 16.38 -8.34
N VAL A 282 -15.72 16.79 -9.58
CA VAL A 282 -15.28 16.15 -10.82
C VAL A 282 -13.78 16.31 -11.10
N GLN A 283 -13.10 17.22 -10.41
CA GLN A 283 -11.78 17.70 -10.85
C GLN A 283 -10.60 17.34 -9.95
N ARG A 284 -10.78 16.46 -8.96
CA ARG A 284 -9.63 15.93 -8.24
C ARG A 284 -9.24 14.60 -8.88
N PRO A 285 -7.99 14.44 -9.33
CA PRO A 285 -7.51 13.10 -9.60
C PRO A 285 -7.64 12.33 -8.29
N MET A 286 -8.53 11.35 -8.30
CA MET A 286 -8.72 10.50 -7.14
C MET A 286 -7.52 9.56 -7.05
N TYR A 287 -7.21 9.11 -5.84
CA TYR A 287 -6.18 8.11 -5.57
C TYR A 287 -6.22 6.97 -6.60
N GLU A 288 -7.40 6.54 -6.97
CA GLU A 288 -7.65 5.45 -7.91
C GLU A 288 -7.16 5.74 -9.33
N THR A 289 -7.19 7.01 -9.76
CA THR A 289 -6.68 7.40 -11.09
C THR A 289 -5.16 7.30 -11.16
N LEU A 290 -4.48 7.44 -10.02
CA LEU A 290 -3.03 7.29 -9.95
C LEU A 290 -2.59 5.82 -9.87
N VAL A 291 -3.43 4.94 -9.32
CA VAL A 291 -3.13 3.50 -9.25
C VAL A 291 -3.37 2.83 -10.61
N GLY A 292 -4.42 3.20 -11.33
CA GLY A 292 -4.76 2.66 -12.63
C GLY A 292 -5.13 1.18 -12.59
N ARG A 293 -4.19 0.29 -12.91
CA ARG A 293 -4.39 -1.16 -12.96
C ARG A 293 -3.60 -1.88 -11.87
N THR A 294 -4.12 -3.01 -11.41
CA THR A 294 -3.48 -3.90 -10.44
C THR A 294 -3.51 -5.34 -10.93
N GLY A 295 -2.69 -6.22 -10.35
CA GLY A 295 -2.58 -7.60 -10.79
C GLY A 295 -1.61 -7.77 -11.95
N GLY A 296 -1.82 -8.79 -12.79
CA GLY A 296 -0.87 -9.14 -13.85
C GLY A 296 0.47 -9.69 -13.31
N MET A 297 0.50 -10.13 -12.06
CA MET A 297 1.71 -10.60 -11.39
C MET A 297 2.09 -12.01 -11.85
N THR A 298 3.28 -12.17 -12.39
CA THR A 298 3.89 -13.47 -12.68
C THR A 298 4.67 -13.99 -11.48
N ALA A 299 5.11 -15.24 -11.53
CA ALA A 299 6.00 -15.80 -10.50
C ALA A 299 7.30 -14.98 -10.34
N LEU A 300 7.89 -14.50 -11.45
CA LEU A 300 9.11 -13.68 -11.40
C LEU A 300 8.85 -12.30 -10.77
N LEU A 301 7.70 -11.68 -11.05
CA LEU A 301 7.30 -10.41 -10.43
C LEU A 301 7.12 -10.56 -8.91
N HIS A 302 6.54 -11.68 -8.44
CA HIS A 302 6.46 -11.99 -7.02
C HIS A 302 7.86 -12.16 -6.40
N ALA A 303 8.73 -12.95 -7.02
CA ALA A 303 10.10 -13.15 -6.54
C ALA A 303 10.90 -11.83 -6.50
N ALA A 304 10.72 -10.97 -7.50
CA ALA A 304 11.40 -9.68 -7.59
C ALA A 304 10.93 -8.71 -6.49
N ARG A 305 9.63 -8.65 -6.24
CA ARG A 305 9.06 -7.82 -5.17
C ARG A 305 9.57 -8.19 -3.78
N GLU A 306 9.64 -9.50 -3.50
CA GLU A 306 10.04 -10.03 -2.19
C GLU A 306 11.57 -10.20 -2.04
N GLY A 307 12.34 -10.08 -3.14
CA GLY A 307 13.81 -10.21 -3.11
C GLY A 307 14.31 -11.67 -3.06
N HIS A 308 13.55 -12.63 -3.55
CA HIS A 308 13.90 -14.03 -3.51
C HIS A 308 14.85 -14.43 -4.65
N LEU A 309 16.15 -14.11 -4.49
CA LEU A 309 17.18 -14.27 -5.53
C LEU A 309 17.25 -15.69 -6.12
N GLU A 310 17.26 -16.71 -5.27
CA GLU A 310 17.36 -18.11 -5.75
C GLU A 310 16.13 -18.53 -6.55
N VAL A 311 14.94 -18.06 -6.14
CA VAL A 311 13.71 -18.31 -6.90
C VAL A 311 13.77 -17.61 -8.25
N ALA A 312 14.23 -16.35 -8.29
CA ALA A 312 14.37 -15.61 -9.54
C ALA A 312 15.34 -16.30 -10.51
N ARG A 313 16.48 -16.84 -10.02
CA ARG A 313 17.41 -17.64 -10.83
C ARG A 313 16.72 -18.86 -11.43
N VAL A 314 16.04 -19.65 -10.60
CA VAL A 314 15.30 -20.83 -11.03
C VAL A 314 14.23 -20.50 -12.07
N LEU A 315 13.48 -19.42 -11.87
CA LEU A 315 12.44 -18.99 -12.81
C LEU A 315 13.03 -18.53 -14.15
N LEU A 316 14.10 -17.74 -14.14
CA LEU A 316 14.78 -17.26 -15.35
C LEU A 316 15.40 -18.43 -16.12
N ASP A 317 16.05 -19.35 -15.44
CA ASP A 317 16.63 -20.55 -16.03
C ASP A 317 15.53 -21.49 -16.57
N GLY A 318 14.32 -21.45 -15.96
CA GLY A 318 13.10 -22.15 -16.39
C GLY A 318 12.30 -21.42 -17.49
N GLY A 319 12.84 -20.33 -18.07
CA GLY A 319 12.26 -19.65 -19.21
C GLY A 319 11.25 -18.53 -18.88
N ALA A 320 11.20 -18.05 -17.64
CA ALA A 320 10.42 -16.86 -17.30
C ALA A 320 10.92 -15.65 -18.11
N SER A 321 10.00 -14.88 -18.68
CA SER A 321 10.33 -13.63 -19.37
C SER A 321 10.77 -12.59 -18.34
N ILE A 322 12.01 -12.11 -18.50
CA ILE A 322 12.63 -11.15 -17.57
C ILE A 322 11.94 -9.77 -17.59
N ASP A 323 11.28 -9.44 -18.72
CA ASP A 323 10.66 -8.14 -18.95
C ASP A 323 9.13 -8.20 -18.98
N GLN A 324 8.52 -9.32 -18.55
CA GLN A 324 7.06 -9.40 -18.48
C GLN A 324 6.55 -8.49 -17.35
N VAL A 325 5.73 -7.50 -17.74
CA VAL A 325 5.25 -6.47 -16.83
C VAL A 325 3.95 -6.84 -16.10
N ALA A 326 3.76 -6.27 -14.93
CA ALA A 326 2.51 -6.31 -14.17
C ALA A 326 1.40 -5.45 -14.83
N GLY A 327 0.21 -5.45 -14.27
CA GLY A 327 -0.93 -4.70 -14.80
C GLY A 327 -0.73 -3.18 -14.86
N ASP A 328 0.06 -2.63 -13.96
CA ASP A 328 0.46 -1.21 -13.93
C ASP A 328 1.69 -0.91 -14.82
N GLY A 329 2.26 -1.90 -15.47
CA GLY A 329 3.44 -1.79 -16.32
C GLY A 329 4.78 -1.94 -15.59
N ALA A 330 4.77 -2.23 -14.30
CA ALA A 330 6.01 -2.45 -13.56
C ALA A 330 6.69 -3.75 -14.02
N SER A 331 7.94 -3.65 -14.47
CA SER A 331 8.80 -4.80 -14.77
C SER A 331 9.34 -5.43 -13.47
N PRO A 332 9.89 -6.67 -13.52
CA PRO A 332 10.59 -7.25 -12.38
C PRO A 332 11.69 -6.32 -11.83
N LEU A 333 12.46 -5.66 -12.71
CA LEU A 333 13.49 -4.70 -12.34
C LEU A 333 12.91 -3.47 -11.64
N THR A 334 11.84 -2.89 -12.18
CA THR A 334 11.16 -1.74 -11.55
C THR A 334 10.58 -2.12 -10.19
N LEU A 335 9.95 -3.30 -10.06
CA LEU A 335 9.42 -3.79 -8.77
C LEU A 335 10.52 -4.03 -7.74
N ALA A 336 11.64 -4.63 -8.15
CA ALA A 336 12.79 -4.83 -7.26
C ALA A 336 13.32 -3.48 -6.74
N ALA A 337 13.48 -2.49 -7.63
CA ALA A 337 13.93 -1.14 -7.28
C ALA A 337 12.94 -0.43 -6.33
N LEU A 338 11.64 -0.46 -6.61
CA LEU A 338 10.60 0.16 -5.78
C LEU A 338 10.47 -0.46 -4.39
N ASN A 339 10.81 -1.75 -4.25
CA ASN A 339 10.76 -2.45 -2.97
C ASN A 339 12.11 -2.49 -2.24
N GLY A 340 13.14 -1.83 -2.77
CA GLY A 340 14.47 -1.78 -2.15
C GLY A 340 15.24 -3.09 -2.22
N GLN A 341 14.88 -3.97 -3.13
CA GLN A 341 15.54 -5.26 -3.35
C GLN A 341 16.72 -5.06 -4.32
N PHE A 342 17.74 -4.32 -3.88
CA PHE A 342 18.84 -3.88 -4.76
C PHE A 342 19.72 -5.04 -5.24
N ASP A 343 19.92 -6.08 -4.42
CA ASP A 343 20.60 -7.30 -4.86
C ASP A 343 19.81 -7.99 -6.01
N MET A 344 18.48 -7.98 -5.94
CA MET A 344 17.60 -8.48 -6.99
C MET A 344 17.67 -7.60 -8.25
N ALA A 345 17.68 -6.29 -8.08
CA ALA A 345 17.82 -5.37 -9.21
C ALA A 345 19.12 -5.61 -9.97
N MET A 346 20.25 -5.79 -9.26
CA MET A 346 21.52 -6.14 -9.88
C MET A 346 21.47 -7.48 -10.61
N LEU A 347 20.90 -8.52 -10.00
CA LEU A 347 20.71 -9.81 -10.67
C LEU A 347 19.94 -9.66 -11.99
N LEU A 348 18.86 -8.88 -12.00
CA LEU A 348 18.03 -8.67 -13.19
C LEU A 348 18.80 -7.88 -14.27
N ILE A 349 19.57 -6.85 -13.91
CA ILE A 349 20.43 -6.10 -14.83
C ILE A 349 21.48 -7.04 -15.43
N GLU A 350 22.18 -7.82 -14.63
CA GLU A 350 23.18 -8.81 -15.06
C GLU A 350 22.60 -9.87 -16.02
N ARG A 351 21.30 -10.21 -15.86
CA ARG A 351 20.59 -11.13 -16.73
C ARG A 351 19.98 -10.49 -17.96
N GLY A 352 20.20 -9.18 -18.17
CA GLY A 352 19.79 -8.44 -19.36
C GLY A 352 18.35 -7.95 -19.35
N ALA A 353 17.79 -7.64 -18.17
CA ALA A 353 16.49 -6.95 -18.08
C ALA A 353 16.56 -5.58 -18.78
N ASP A 354 15.48 -5.22 -19.47
CA ASP A 354 15.34 -3.92 -20.10
C ASP A 354 15.26 -2.81 -19.02
N PRO A 355 16.27 -1.94 -18.93
CA PRO A 355 16.35 -0.93 -17.88
C PRO A 355 15.47 0.30 -18.14
N ASP A 356 14.85 0.42 -19.33
CA ASP A 356 14.01 1.56 -19.72
C ASP A 356 12.51 1.32 -19.51
N LEU A 357 12.11 0.10 -19.07
CA LEU A 357 10.71 -0.22 -18.84
C LEU A 357 10.13 0.58 -17.66
N ALA A 358 9.39 1.63 -18.00
CA ALA A 358 8.69 2.45 -17.02
C ALA A 358 7.23 2.00 -16.82
N THR A 359 6.69 2.24 -15.65
CA THR A 359 5.29 2.00 -15.31
C THR A 359 4.33 2.78 -16.22
N HIS A 360 3.12 2.25 -16.44
CA HIS A 360 2.19 2.81 -17.43
C HIS A 360 1.54 4.11 -16.96
N THR A 361 1.11 4.18 -15.70
CA THR A 361 0.35 5.33 -15.19
C THR A 361 1.26 6.48 -14.78
N ASP A 362 2.20 6.22 -13.89
CA ASP A 362 3.04 7.25 -13.29
C ASP A 362 4.41 7.41 -13.99
N GLY A 363 4.77 6.50 -14.89
CA GLY A 363 6.00 6.62 -15.69
C GLY A 363 7.29 6.43 -14.89
N VAL A 364 7.23 5.69 -13.80
CA VAL A 364 8.40 5.42 -12.97
C VAL A 364 9.34 4.45 -13.67
N SER A 365 10.53 4.92 -14.04
CA SER A 365 11.61 4.08 -14.53
C SER A 365 12.38 3.39 -13.39
N PRO A 366 13.11 2.29 -13.65
CA PRO A 366 13.99 1.69 -12.65
C PRO A 366 14.96 2.68 -12.02
N LEU A 367 15.53 3.57 -12.80
CA LEU A 367 16.47 4.61 -12.34
C LEU A 367 15.82 5.58 -11.35
N PHE A 368 14.60 6.05 -11.67
CA PHE A 368 13.84 6.90 -10.73
C PHE A 368 13.43 6.12 -9.47
N ALA A 369 13.02 4.86 -9.62
CA ALA A 369 12.60 3.99 -8.53
C ALA A 369 13.69 3.79 -7.47
N VAL A 370 14.94 3.57 -7.89
CA VAL A 370 16.10 3.42 -6.98
C VAL A 370 16.26 4.65 -6.07
N LEU A 371 16.24 5.84 -6.66
CA LEU A 371 16.38 7.10 -5.92
C LEU A 371 15.16 7.38 -5.02
N GLN A 372 13.95 7.08 -5.52
CA GLN A 372 12.72 7.25 -4.77
C GLN A 372 12.67 6.35 -3.54
N THR A 373 13.11 5.10 -3.67
CA THR A 373 13.11 4.12 -2.58
C THR A 373 14.18 4.42 -1.54
N GLN A 374 15.40 4.73 -1.97
CA GLN A 374 16.50 5.10 -1.06
C GLN A 374 16.12 6.30 -0.19
N TRP A 375 15.48 7.29 -0.78
CA TRP A 375 15.14 8.55 -0.14
C TRP A 375 13.62 8.71 0.07
N ALA A 376 12.90 7.58 0.24
CA ALA A 376 11.47 7.59 0.48
C ALA A 376 11.08 8.49 1.66
N PHE A 377 9.94 9.18 1.55
CA PHE A 377 9.46 10.06 2.61
C PHE A 377 9.16 9.27 3.89
N LYS A 378 9.42 9.87 5.04
CA LYS A 378 9.16 9.26 6.35
C LYS A 378 7.69 9.45 6.72
N PHE A 379 6.88 8.42 6.54
CA PHE A 379 5.52 8.38 7.07
C PHE A 379 5.48 7.54 8.35
N THR A 380 4.84 8.06 9.38
CA THR A 380 4.68 7.35 10.64
C THR A 380 3.68 6.19 10.54
N ASP A 381 2.70 6.31 9.63
CA ASP A 381 1.55 5.39 9.55
C ASP A 381 1.69 4.33 8.44
N HIS A 382 2.63 4.52 7.51
CA HIS A 382 2.90 3.59 6.41
C HIS A 382 4.41 3.40 6.27
N PRO A 383 4.96 2.31 6.85
CA PRO A 383 6.37 2.03 6.69
C PRO A 383 6.69 1.74 5.22
N HIS A 384 7.59 2.53 4.63
CA HIS A 384 8.16 2.20 3.35
C HIS A 384 9.00 0.92 3.43
N PRO A 385 9.05 0.13 2.35
CA PRO A 385 9.97 -0.98 2.29
C PRO A 385 11.39 -0.50 2.58
N ARG A 386 12.01 -1.04 3.62
CA ARG A 386 13.40 -0.75 4.00
C ARG A 386 14.31 -1.95 3.72
N ALA A 387 13.97 -2.74 2.72
CA ALA A 387 14.75 -3.90 2.36
C ALA A 387 16.19 -3.52 1.99
N HIS A 388 16.38 -2.34 1.40
CA HIS A 388 17.69 -1.81 1.04
C HIS A 388 18.66 -1.65 2.21
N ASP A 389 18.16 -1.48 3.44
CA ASP A 389 19.01 -1.40 4.64
C ASP A 389 19.77 -2.72 4.92
N ASN A 390 19.27 -3.84 4.39
CA ASN A 390 19.82 -5.18 4.60
C ASN A 390 20.41 -5.80 3.32
N GLN A 391 20.52 -5.03 2.24
CA GLN A 391 21.10 -5.48 0.99
C GLN A 391 22.62 -5.32 0.99
N THR A 392 23.33 -6.13 0.20
CA THR A 392 24.77 -5.97 -0.04
C THR A 392 25.05 -4.90 -1.08
N THR A 393 24.15 -4.78 -2.06
CA THR A 393 24.17 -3.79 -3.14
C THR A 393 23.62 -2.45 -2.64
N THR A 394 24.32 -1.36 -2.91
CA THR A 394 23.87 -0.02 -2.57
C THR A 394 23.01 0.57 -3.70
N HIS A 395 22.25 1.62 -3.40
CA HIS A 395 21.53 2.37 -4.43
C HIS A 395 22.47 2.94 -5.51
N MET A 396 23.71 3.30 -5.12
CA MET A 396 24.71 3.82 -6.07
C MET A 396 25.23 2.74 -7.01
N ASP A 397 25.35 1.50 -6.56
CA ASP A 397 25.76 0.38 -7.41
C ASP A 397 24.69 0.12 -8.49
N VAL A 398 23.41 0.06 -8.08
CA VAL A 398 22.29 -0.12 -9.04
C VAL A 398 22.18 1.08 -9.97
N LEU A 399 22.28 2.31 -9.46
CA LEU A 399 22.22 3.53 -10.25
C LEU A 399 23.34 3.55 -11.30
N SER A 400 24.57 3.20 -10.92
CA SER A 400 25.71 3.14 -11.86
C SER A 400 25.48 2.08 -12.93
N ALA A 401 25.03 0.89 -12.55
CA ALA A 401 24.75 -0.20 -13.50
C ALA A 401 23.66 0.18 -14.52
N LEU A 402 22.59 0.86 -14.08
CA LEU A 402 21.53 1.35 -14.96
C LEU A 402 22.06 2.41 -15.95
N LEU A 403 22.85 3.36 -15.46
CA LEU A 403 23.45 4.40 -16.29
C LEU A 403 24.46 3.83 -17.31
N GLU A 404 25.25 2.82 -16.91
CA GLU A 404 26.16 2.09 -17.80
C GLU A 404 25.40 1.27 -18.86
N ALA A 405 24.19 0.80 -18.52
CA ALA A 405 23.28 0.15 -19.48
C ALA A 405 22.67 1.13 -20.49
N GLY A 406 22.82 2.45 -20.29
CA GLY A 406 22.41 3.47 -21.25
C GLY A 406 20.98 4.00 -21.05
N VAL A 407 20.41 3.84 -19.86
CA VAL A 407 19.09 4.41 -19.50
C VAL A 407 19.08 5.92 -19.68
N ASP A 408 17.95 6.46 -20.16
CA ASP A 408 17.75 7.90 -20.24
C ASP A 408 17.68 8.54 -18.84
N PRO A 409 18.72 9.32 -18.43
CA PRO A 409 18.73 9.96 -17.12
C PRO A 409 17.74 11.13 -17.00
N ASN A 410 17.11 11.52 -18.12
CA ASN A 410 16.16 12.63 -18.21
C ASN A 410 14.69 12.16 -18.25
N ALA A 411 14.43 10.85 -18.23
CA ALA A 411 13.07 10.32 -18.27
C ALA A 411 12.24 10.84 -17.09
N PRO A 412 11.19 11.67 -17.33
CA PRO A 412 10.39 12.22 -16.26
C PRO A 412 9.28 11.27 -15.84
N ILE A 413 8.88 11.31 -14.58
CA ILE A 413 7.61 10.69 -14.18
C ILE A 413 6.43 11.51 -14.71
N ARG A 414 5.32 10.82 -15.01
CA ARG A 414 4.13 11.42 -15.68
C ARG A 414 3.14 12.04 -14.71
N THR A 415 3.00 11.44 -13.54
CA THR A 415 2.06 11.89 -12.52
C THR A 415 2.70 11.85 -11.13
N HIS A 416 2.06 12.49 -10.17
CA HIS A 416 2.48 12.38 -8.77
C HIS A 416 2.33 10.94 -8.27
N LEU A 417 3.30 10.48 -7.46
CA LEU A 417 3.34 9.10 -6.97
C LEU A 417 2.35 8.89 -5.82
N TRP A 418 1.36 8.05 -6.03
CA TRP A 418 0.31 7.77 -5.05
C TRP A 418 0.84 7.16 -3.74
N TYR A 419 1.90 6.34 -3.81
CA TYR A 419 2.50 5.68 -2.67
C TYR A 419 3.50 6.57 -1.91
N SER A 420 3.84 7.74 -2.43
CA SER A 420 4.76 8.68 -1.76
C SER A 420 4.05 9.74 -0.94
N ASP A 421 2.75 9.93 -1.13
CA ASP A 421 1.97 10.95 -0.42
C ASP A 421 0.52 10.50 -0.20
N PHE A 422 0.28 9.77 0.88
CA PHE A 422 -1.07 9.36 1.29
C PHE A 422 -2.00 10.57 1.53
N LEU A 423 -1.44 11.74 1.78
CA LEU A 423 -2.17 12.96 2.04
C LEU A 423 -1.71 14.05 1.06
N ARG A 424 -2.17 13.96 -0.19
CA ARG A 424 -1.91 14.94 -1.25
C ARG A 424 -1.92 16.38 -0.73
N GLY A 425 -0.87 17.13 -1.07
CA GLY A 425 -0.72 18.51 -0.69
C GLY A 425 -0.13 18.77 0.70
N LYS A 426 0.13 17.77 1.52
CA LYS A 426 0.79 17.97 2.83
C LYS A 426 2.28 18.22 2.71
N LEU A 427 2.94 17.63 1.71
CA LEU A 427 4.35 17.89 1.42
C LEU A 427 4.56 19.23 0.72
N GLY A 428 3.53 19.81 0.12
CA GLY A 428 3.67 20.99 -0.73
C GLY A 428 4.53 20.74 -1.96
N LEU A 429 4.62 19.48 -2.39
CA LEU A 429 5.38 19.03 -3.56
C LEU A 429 4.46 18.33 -4.54
N ASN A 430 4.58 18.67 -5.81
CA ASN A 430 4.10 17.87 -6.92
C ASN A 430 5.32 17.29 -7.66
N LEU A 431 5.35 15.97 -7.81
CA LEU A 431 6.45 15.26 -8.46
C LEU A 431 6.25 15.09 -9.97
N THR A 432 5.12 15.52 -10.53
CA THR A 432 4.84 15.42 -11.97
C THR A 432 5.95 16.10 -12.77
N GLY A 433 6.54 15.39 -13.71
CA GLY A 433 7.69 15.87 -14.50
C GLY A 433 9.05 15.75 -13.82
N ALA A 434 9.11 15.23 -12.59
CA ALA A 434 10.39 15.05 -11.90
C ALA A 434 11.26 14.01 -12.62
N THR A 435 12.52 14.39 -12.88
CA THR A 435 13.55 13.50 -13.42
C THR A 435 14.33 12.82 -12.29
N PRO A 436 15.11 11.77 -12.58
CA PRO A 436 16.05 11.20 -11.61
C PRO A 436 17.00 12.24 -11.01
N PHE A 437 17.51 13.19 -11.83
CA PHE A 437 18.36 14.28 -11.34
C PHE A 437 17.62 15.19 -10.36
N TRP A 438 16.39 15.59 -10.70
CA TRP A 438 15.55 16.40 -9.81
C TRP A 438 15.31 15.67 -8.47
N ARG A 439 15.04 14.36 -8.52
CA ARG A 439 14.81 13.55 -7.32
C ARG A 439 16.05 13.42 -6.44
N ALA A 440 17.23 13.27 -7.04
CA ALA A 440 18.52 13.26 -6.35
C ALA A 440 18.82 14.63 -5.70
N ALA A 441 18.51 15.74 -6.41
CA ALA A 441 18.65 17.09 -5.87
C ALA A 441 17.76 17.33 -4.64
N LEU A 442 16.51 16.89 -4.68
CA LEU A 442 15.60 16.93 -3.54
C LEU A 442 16.14 16.15 -2.32
N ALA A 443 16.78 15.02 -2.57
CA ALA A 443 17.37 14.16 -1.54
C ALA A 443 18.74 14.65 -1.05
N GLN A 444 19.32 15.68 -1.64
CA GLN A 444 20.68 16.13 -1.37
C GLN A 444 21.75 15.08 -1.69
N ASP A 445 21.45 14.16 -2.58
CA ASP A 445 22.33 13.05 -2.97
C ASP A 445 23.33 13.51 -4.05
N LEU A 446 24.34 14.21 -3.60
CA LEU A 446 25.36 14.79 -4.48
C LEU A 446 26.14 13.72 -5.29
N PRO A 447 26.51 12.54 -4.73
CA PRO A 447 27.07 11.46 -5.53
C PRO A 447 26.18 11.03 -6.70
N ALA A 448 24.89 10.81 -6.44
CA ALA A 448 23.93 10.44 -7.49
C ALA A 448 23.77 11.55 -8.55
N MET A 449 23.68 12.82 -8.13
CA MET A 449 23.63 13.96 -9.05
C MET A 449 24.83 14.00 -9.98
N LYS A 450 26.05 13.82 -9.45
CA LYS A 450 27.27 13.79 -10.25
C LYS A 450 27.31 12.63 -11.23
N ALA A 451 26.90 11.44 -10.81
CA ALA A 451 26.81 10.28 -11.69
C ALA A 451 25.79 10.50 -12.82
N LEU A 452 24.63 11.06 -12.52
CA LEU A 452 23.59 11.38 -13.50
C LEU A 452 24.09 12.39 -14.55
N VAL A 453 24.73 13.49 -14.12
CA VAL A 453 25.28 14.49 -15.04
C VAL A 453 26.40 13.92 -15.92
N ALA A 454 27.25 13.05 -15.37
CA ALA A 454 28.29 12.37 -16.14
C ALA A 454 27.74 11.50 -17.27
N HIS A 455 26.45 11.09 -17.16
CA HIS A 455 25.74 10.31 -18.18
C HIS A 455 24.69 11.12 -18.95
N GLY A 456 24.74 12.45 -18.90
CA GLY A 456 23.92 13.32 -19.74
C GLY A 456 22.61 13.79 -19.12
N ALA A 457 22.46 13.72 -17.79
CA ALA A 457 21.32 14.35 -17.15
C ALA A 457 21.35 15.87 -17.30
N ASP A 458 20.22 16.43 -17.71
CA ASP A 458 20.01 17.87 -17.80
C ASP A 458 19.60 18.41 -16.40
N PRO A 459 20.41 19.30 -15.78
CA PRO A 459 20.14 19.85 -14.45
C PRO A 459 19.04 20.90 -14.43
N ASP A 460 18.52 21.31 -15.58
CA ASP A 460 17.56 22.40 -15.72
C ASP A 460 16.12 21.94 -15.98
N ILE A 461 15.87 20.64 -16.04
CA ILE A 461 14.52 20.11 -16.23
C ILE A 461 13.69 20.28 -14.94
N PRO A 462 12.62 21.11 -14.97
CA PRO A 462 11.74 21.30 -13.83
C PRO A 462 10.66 20.22 -13.73
N THR A 463 9.99 20.17 -12.58
CA THR A 463 8.65 19.58 -12.48
C THR A 463 7.65 20.46 -13.26
N THR A 464 6.46 19.93 -13.52
CA THR A 464 5.41 20.64 -14.25
C THR A 464 4.22 20.95 -13.33
N TRP A 465 3.53 22.07 -13.60
CA TRP A 465 2.35 22.51 -12.87
C TRP A 465 1.13 22.63 -13.80
N PRO A 466 -0.06 22.40 -13.27
CA PRO A 466 -0.45 21.31 -12.39
C PRO A 466 -0.74 20.04 -13.19
N GLU A 467 -0.95 18.92 -12.51
CA GLU A 467 -1.55 17.75 -13.15
C GLU A 467 -2.94 18.09 -13.72
N PRO A 468 -3.35 17.49 -14.87
CA PRO A 468 -4.73 17.52 -15.31
C PRO A 468 -5.67 17.14 -14.15
N GLY A 469 -6.59 18.07 -13.79
CA GLY A 469 -7.51 17.87 -12.68
C GLY A 469 -7.04 18.31 -11.30
N MET A 470 -5.79 18.77 -11.11
CA MET A 470 -5.44 19.59 -9.94
C MET A 470 -5.77 21.05 -10.22
N ARG A 471 -6.94 21.51 -9.81
CA ARG A 471 -7.16 22.95 -9.71
C ARG A 471 -6.42 23.50 -8.50
N GLU A 472 -5.71 24.62 -8.74
CA GLU A 472 -5.21 25.48 -7.68
C GLU A 472 -6.27 25.72 -6.62
N GLY A 473 -5.81 25.71 -5.38
CA GLY A 473 -6.48 26.47 -4.36
C GLY A 473 -7.49 25.75 -3.50
N ARG A 474 -7.71 24.45 -3.60
CA ARG A 474 -8.48 23.75 -2.60
C ARG A 474 -7.68 22.71 -1.84
N GLN A 475 -7.04 23.13 -0.78
CA GLN A 475 -6.96 22.27 0.39
C GLN A 475 -8.39 21.98 0.88
N ASN A 476 -8.61 20.86 1.54
CA ASN A 476 -9.92 20.41 2.04
C ASN A 476 -10.70 21.41 2.91
N ASP A 477 -10.16 22.61 3.15
CA ASP A 477 -10.75 23.68 3.95
C ASP A 477 -11.39 24.82 3.13
N GLY A 478 -11.41 24.73 1.80
CA GLY A 478 -12.06 25.70 0.93
C GLY A 478 -11.41 27.09 0.87
N ARG A 479 -10.18 27.28 1.37
CA ARG A 479 -9.60 28.60 1.66
C ARG A 479 -8.43 29.02 0.79
N LEU A 480 -8.09 28.28 -0.27
CA LEU A 480 -7.04 28.72 -1.20
C LEU A 480 -7.65 29.18 -2.51
N GLN A 481 -8.32 30.33 -2.48
CA GLN A 481 -8.39 31.20 -3.65
C GLN A 481 -7.08 31.97 -3.72
N GLU A 482 -6.44 32.02 -4.90
CA GLU A 482 -5.31 32.90 -5.13
C GLU A 482 -5.79 34.34 -5.09
N ASP A 483 -5.63 35.01 -3.96
CA ASP A 483 -6.03 36.43 -3.77
C ASP A 483 -5.04 37.41 -4.43
N SER A 484 -4.07 36.90 -5.22
CA SER A 484 -3.06 37.71 -5.89
C SER A 484 -3.65 38.60 -6.99
N GLY A 485 -4.86 38.32 -7.47
CA GLY A 485 -5.45 38.98 -8.63
C GLY A 485 -4.72 38.71 -9.95
N LEU A 486 -3.74 37.82 -9.95
CA LEU A 486 -3.00 37.43 -11.15
C LEU A 486 -3.75 36.33 -11.91
N PRO A 487 -3.50 36.18 -13.23
CA PRO A 487 -4.07 35.09 -14.00
C PRO A 487 -3.64 33.73 -13.43
N MET A 488 -4.50 32.72 -13.54
CA MET A 488 -4.15 31.35 -13.14
C MET A 488 -2.90 30.86 -13.88
N ILE A 489 -2.08 30.04 -13.20
CA ILE A 489 -0.89 29.41 -13.81
C ILE A 489 -1.39 28.37 -14.82
N PRO A 490 -0.99 28.46 -16.11
CA PRO A 490 -1.39 27.47 -17.11
C PRO A 490 -0.86 26.08 -16.78
N GLU A 491 -1.64 25.06 -17.13
CA GLU A 491 -1.21 23.66 -17.08
C GLU A 491 0.05 23.43 -17.91
N GLY A 492 0.95 22.60 -17.41
CA GLY A 492 2.23 22.31 -18.06
C GLY A 492 3.29 23.39 -17.88
N THR A 493 2.99 24.47 -17.14
CA THR A 493 4.00 25.49 -16.82
C THR A 493 5.15 24.87 -16.03
N PRO A 494 6.43 25.19 -16.36
CA PRO A 494 7.57 24.82 -15.54
C PRO A 494 7.37 25.23 -14.09
N ASN A 495 7.50 24.27 -13.16
CA ASN A 495 7.27 24.51 -11.76
C ASN A 495 8.59 24.57 -10.98
N MET A 496 8.92 23.51 -10.26
CA MET A 496 10.07 23.50 -9.37
C MET A 496 11.31 22.97 -10.10
N TYR A 497 12.34 23.78 -10.24
CA TYR A 497 13.62 23.36 -10.80
C TYR A 497 14.48 22.61 -9.76
N PRO A 498 15.50 21.83 -10.17
CA PRO A 498 16.38 21.11 -9.26
C PRO A 498 17.04 22.00 -8.18
N ILE A 499 17.38 23.25 -8.50
CA ILE A 499 17.93 24.20 -7.51
C ILE A 499 16.92 24.57 -6.41
N HIS A 500 15.64 24.67 -6.71
CA HIS A 500 14.60 24.90 -5.70
C HIS A 500 14.43 23.66 -4.81
N ALA A 501 14.41 22.46 -5.42
CA ALA A 501 14.36 21.20 -4.72
C ALA A 501 15.56 21.06 -3.75
N ALA A 502 16.77 21.35 -4.24
CA ALA A 502 18.00 21.34 -3.46
C ALA A 502 18.05 22.39 -2.35
N ALA A 503 17.44 23.57 -2.54
CA ALA A 503 17.44 24.64 -1.54
C ALA A 503 16.48 24.39 -0.37
N GLY A 504 15.48 23.53 -0.54
CA GLY A 504 14.51 23.24 0.52
C GLY A 504 13.13 22.86 0.00
N GLY A 505 13.06 22.29 -1.19
CA GLY A 505 11.83 21.71 -1.75
C GLY A 505 11.19 20.75 -0.72
N GLY A 506 9.88 20.79 -0.58
CA GLY A 506 9.14 19.99 0.39
C GLY A 506 9.02 20.60 1.80
N TYR A 507 9.78 21.63 2.12
CA TYR A 507 9.65 22.32 3.42
C TYR A 507 8.49 23.32 3.47
N MET A 508 7.84 23.57 2.33
CA MET A 508 6.67 24.43 2.24
C MET A 508 5.42 23.84 2.94
N GLY A 509 5.39 22.55 3.17
CA GLY A 509 4.34 21.83 3.91
C GLY A 509 4.85 21.15 5.17
N LEU A 510 4.49 19.87 5.38
CA LEU A 510 4.99 19.03 6.47
C LEU A 510 6.41 18.49 6.23
N GLY A 511 7.05 18.87 5.13
CA GLY A 511 8.29 18.29 4.66
C GLY A 511 9.43 18.28 5.67
N ALA A 512 9.49 19.24 6.58
CA ALA A 512 10.50 19.26 7.64
C ALA A 512 10.55 17.95 8.47
N PHE A 513 9.41 17.27 8.60
CA PHE A 513 9.30 16.03 9.37
C PHE A 513 9.32 14.77 8.50
N LEU A 514 8.92 14.92 7.24
CA LEU A 514 8.68 13.79 6.35
C LEU A 514 9.79 13.55 5.33
N MET A 515 10.60 14.58 5.04
CA MET A 515 11.70 14.48 4.07
C MET A 515 12.80 13.54 4.58
N ASN A 516 13.18 12.60 3.72
CA ASN A 516 14.38 11.80 3.88
C ASN A 516 15.43 12.27 2.88
N HIS A 517 16.60 12.63 3.38
CA HIS A 517 17.67 13.20 2.55
C HIS A 517 19.02 13.01 3.25
N VAL A 518 20.11 13.22 2.52
CA VAL A 518 21.46 13.22 3.09
C VAL A 518 21.56 14.35 4.12
N PRO A 519 21.92 14.04 5.38
CA PRO A 519 21.97 15.04 6.44
C PRO A 519 22.97 16.18 6.13
N ASN A 520 22.56 17.42 6.42
CA ASN A 520 23.39 18.63 6.35
C ASN A 520 24.06 18.92 4.99
N ASN A 521 23.53 18.40 3.89
CA ASN A 521 24.19 18.52 2.58
C ASN A 521 23.61 19.62 1.68
N PHE A 522 22.63 20.39 2.12
CA PHE A 522 21.96 21.44 1.34
C PHE A 522 22.93 22.45 0.70
N LEU A 523 23.86 22.97 1.49
CA LEU A 523 24.83 23.94 1.01
C LEU A 523 25.75 23.35 -0.08
N ASN A 524 26.23 22.12 0.10
CA ASN A 524 27.12 21.48 -0.88
C ASN A 524 26.38 21.19 -2.17
N THR A 525 25.13 20.73 -2.08
CA THR A 525 24.28 20.43 -3.25
C THR A 525 23.96 21.69 -4.04
N VAL A 526 23.55 22.78 -3.36
CA VAL A 526 23.28 24.04 -4.05
C VAL A 526 24.57 24.66 -4.60
N ARG A 527 25.70 24.55 -3.88
CA ARG A 527 27.00 24.99 -4.40
C ARG A 527 27.39 24.26 -5.67
N TYR A 528 27.19 22.94 -5.76
CA TYR A 528 27.44 22.17 -6.95
C TYR A 528 26.58 22.67 -8.13
N LEU A 529 25.27 22.88 -7.91
CA LEU A 529 24.38 23.40 -8.94
C LEU A 529 24.82 24.79 -9.45
N VAL A 530 25.19 25.68 -8.55
CA VAL A 530 25.54 27.07 -8.91
C VAL A 530 26.96 27.18 -9.49
N GLU A 531 27.96 26.53 -8.89
CA GLU A 531 29.37 26.73 -9.24
C GLU A 531 29.85 25.79 -10.35
N GLU A 532 29.32 24.55 -10.39
CA GLU A 532 29.78 23.58 -11.40
C GLU A 532 28.78 23.47 -12.56
N LEU A 533 27.46 23.66 -12.31
CA LEU A 533 26.44 23.52 -13.36
C LEU A 533 25.83 24.87 -13.84
N GLY A 534 26.15 25.98 -13.15
CA GLY A 534 25.76 27.32 -13.61
C GLY A 534 24.29 27.70 -13.30
N ALA A 535 23.64 27.02 -12.36
CA ALA A 535 22.25 27.29 -12.03
C ALA A 535 22.03 28.73 -11.54
N ASP A 536 20.96 29.39 -12.03
CA ASP A 536 20.59 30.75 -11.65
C ASP A 536 20.03 30.78 -10.23
N VAL A 537 20.68 31.53 -9.34
CA VAL A 537 20.25 31.74 -7.94
C VAL A 537 18.96 32.54 -7.81
N ASN A 538 18.54 33.23 -8.88
CA ASN A 538 17.31 34.05 -8.95
C ASN A 538 16.19 33.38 -9.77
N LEU A 539 16.41 32.16 -10.23
CA LEU A 539 15.41 31.42 -10.97
C LEU A 539 14.10 31.34 -10.16
N ARG A 540 12.96 31.56 -10.84
CA ARG A 540 11.65 31.54 -10.21
C ARG A 540 10.87 30.32 -10.63
N ASP A 541 10.21 29.68 -9.68
CA ASP A 541 9.22 28.64 -9.96
C ASP A 541 7.87 29.24 -10.42
N SER A 542 6.86 28.41 -10.65
CA SER A 542 5.53 28.85 -11.08
C SER A 542 4.85 29.78 -10.08
N TRP A 543 5.20 29.71 -8.80
CA TRP A 543 4.70 30.57 -7.72
C TRP A 543 5.58 31.81 -7.51
N GLY A 544 6.62 31.98 -8.30
CA GLY A 544 7.57 33.08 -8.16
C GLY A 544 8.53 32.94 -6.98
N TYR A 545 8.59 31.76 -6.35
CA TYR A 545 9.58 31.50 -5.32
C TYR A 545 10.97 31.30 -5.95
N THR A 546 11.98 31.87 -5.32
CA THR A 546 13.39 31.68 -5.66
C THR A 546 14.03 30.63 -4.74
N PRO A 547 15.23 30.11 -5.07
CA PRO A 547 15.99 29.25 -4.15
C PRO A 547 16.16 29.88 -2.75
N LEU A 548 16.26 31.21 -2.66
CA LEU A 548 16.36 31.92 -1.39
C LEU A 548 15.07 31.78 -0.54
N HIS A 549 13.88 31.83 -1.13
CA HIS A 549 12.62 31.55 -0.44
C HIS A 549 12.60 30.15 0.19
N TYR A 550 13.07 29.14 -0.56
CA TYR A 550 13.15 27.75 -0.09
C TYR A 550 14.17 27.56 1.04
N ALA A 551 15.34 28.22 0.94
CA ALA A 551 16.33 28.22 2.00
C ALA A 551 15.78 28.89 3.28
N SER A 552 15.00 29.97 3.12
CA SER A 552 14.39 30.76 4.21
C SER A 552 13.35 29.97 4.98
N VAL A 553 12.44 29.26 4.29
CA VAL A 553 11.37 28.47 4.93
C VAL A 553 11.93 27.34 5.80
N ARG A 554 13.18 26.93 5.57
CA ARG A 554 13.88 25.90 6.31
C ARG A 554 14.75 26.46 7.44
N GLY A 555 14.99 27.75 7.50
CA GLY A 555 15.89 28.36 8.47
C GLY A 555 17.38 28.11 8.20
N GLY A 556 17.74 27.96 6.92
CA GLY A 556 19.09 27.57 6.50
C GLY A 556 20.09 28.73 6.37
N ASN A 557 20.49 29.39 7.45
CA ASN A 557 21.30 30.62 7.42
C ASN A 557 22.58 30.52 6.58
N GLY A 558 23.34 29.43 6.70
CA GLY A 558 24.57 29.26 5.91
C GLY A 558 24.29 29.13 4.39
N LEU A 559 23.14 28.55 4.00
CA LEU A 559 22.74 28.51 2.61
C LEU A 559 22.23 29.87 2.14
N ILE A 560 21.50 30.61 2.99
CA ILE A 560 21.03 31.98 2.70
C ILE A 560 22.21 32.90 2.43
N GLU A 561 23.20 32.93 3.34
CA GLU A 561 24.41 33.75 3.19
C GLU A 561 25.17 33.40 1.91
N TYR A 562 25.28 32.10 1.59
CA TYR A 562 25.90 31.65 0.34
C TYR A 562 25.12 32.15 -0.89
N LEU A 563 23.80 31.95 -0.95
CA LEU A 563 22.97 32.40 -2.09
C LEU A 563 23.07 33.90 -2.29
N VAL A 564 23.02 34.70 -1.20
CA VAL A 564 23.19 36.15 -1.23
C VAL A 564 24.59 36.54 -1.73
N SER A 565 25.63 35.84 -1.30
CA SER A 565 27.01 36.06 -1.80
C SER A 565 27.16 35.79 -3.31
N LYS A 566 26.26 34.96 -3.88
CA LYS A 566 26.17 34.68 -5.31
C LYS A 566 25.20 35.57 -6.08
N GLY A 567 24.64 36.61 -5.42
CA GLY A 567 23.78 37.60 -6.04
C GLY A 567 22.28 37.26 -6.01
N ALA A 568 21.85 36.40 -5.07
CA ALA A 568 20.43 36.18 -4.86
C ALA A 568 19.70 37.47 -4.42
N ASP A 569 18.58 37.77 -5.06
CA ASP A 569 17.73 38.91 -4.76
C ASP A 569 16.99 38.71 -3.43
N VAL A 570 17.47 39.38 -2.38
CA VAL A 570 16.90 39.34 -1.03
C VAL A 570 15.50 39.96 -0.99
N GLY A 571 15.24 40.95 -1.87
CA GLY A 571 13.96 41.64 -2.01
C GLY A 571 12.93 40.90 -2.86
N ALA A 572 13.26 39.70 -3.34
CA ALA A 572 12.34 38.92 -4.16
C ALA A 572 11.03 38.64 -3.44
N ILE A 573 9.91 38.83 -4.14
CA ILE A 573 8.56 38.60 -3.66
C ILE A 573 7.90 37.53 -4.52
N SER A 574 7.26 36.57 -3.87
CA SER A 574 6.51 35.50 -4.53
C SER A 574 5.20 36.02 -5.14
N ARG A 575 4.54 35.21 -5.94
CA ARG A 575 3.22 35.45 -6.52
C ARG A 575 2.14 35.70 -5.44
N LEU A 576 2.31 35.10 -4.24
CA LEU A 576 1.43 35.31 -3.08
C LEU A 576 1.80 36.53 -2.24
N GLY A 577 2.70 37.40 -2.70
CA GLY A 577 3.12 38.59 -1.96
C GLY A 577 4.06 38.30 -0.79
N GLN A 578 4.66 37.10 -0.70
CA GLN A 578 5.57 36.73 0.38
C GLN A 578 7.01 37.11 0.04
N SER A 579 7.67 37.78 0.95
CA SER A 579 9.11 38.02 0.91
C SER A 579 9.91 36.81 1.44
N THR A 580 11.21 36.82 1.26
CA THR A 580 12.10 35.82 1.82
C THR A 580 12.07 35.80 3.36
N ALA A 581 11.92 36.96 4.02
CA ALA A 581 11.77 37.06 5.47
C ALA A 581 10.41 36.50 5.96
N ASP A 582 9.32 36.72 5.21
CA ASP A 582 8.02 36.11 5.51
C ASP A 582 8.07 34.58 5.51
N MET A 583 8.87 33.97 4.63
CA MET A 583 9.04 32.52 4.57
C MET A 583 9.68 31.96 5.83
N ALA A 584 10.66 32.66 6.43
CA ALA A 584 11.35 32.24 7.64
C ALA A 584 10.49 32.44 8.90
N ARG A 585 9.47 33.32 8.85
CA ARG A 585 8.60 33.62 9.99
C ARG A 585 7.77 32.41 10.45
N GLY A 586 7.53 31.44 9.56
CA GLY A 586 6.68 30.30 9.86
C GLY A 586 5.20 30.66 9.84
N GLY A 587 4.37 29.85 10.46
CA GLY A 587 2.93 30.09 10.55
C GLY A 587 2.09 28.82 10.46
N ARG A 588 0.77 29.00 10.47
CA ARG A 588 -0.18 27.88 10.33
C ARG A 588 -0.74 27.81 8.90
N ALA A 589 -0.70 26.60 8.33
CA ALA A 589 -1.42 26.26 7.12
C ALA A 589 -2.42 25.14 7.46
N GLY A 590 -3.69 25.47 7.62
CA GLY A 590 -4.71 24.52 8.05
C GLY A 590 -4.40 23.88 9.42
N TYR A 591 -4.35 22.56 9.49
CA TYR A 591 -3.99 21.82 10.71
C TYR A 591 -2.49 21.81 11.03
N PHE A 592 -1.65 22.32 10.14
CA PHE A 592 -0.19 22.23 10.25
C PHE A 592 0.41 23.59 10.61
N SER A 593 1.46 23.56 11.44
CA SER A 593 2.28 24.73 11.75
C SER A 593 3.67 24.54 11.16
N ARG A 594 4.16 25.57 10.48
CA ARG A 594 5.58 25.65 10.11
C ARG A 594 6.37 26.21 11.28
N PRO A 595 7.58 25.72 11.53
CA PRO A 595 8.45 26.32 12.51
C PRO A 595 8.77 27.76 12.13
N SER A 596 8.89 28.63 13.13
CA SER A 596 9.41 29.99 13.00
C SER A 596 10.92 29.97 13.29
N TYR A 597 11.68 30.72 12.49
CA TYR A 597 13.12 30.85 12.61
C TYR A 597 13.49 32.32 12.85
N PRO A 598 13.32 32.86 14.09
CA PRO A 598 13.55 34.26 14.40
C PRO A 598 14.92 34.77 13.95
N GLY A 599 15.98 34.05 14.23
CA GLY A 599 17.32 34.42 13.82
C GLY A 599 17.52 34.46 12.29
N THR A 600 16.75 33.66 11.53
CA THR A 600 16.73 33.74 10.07
C THR A 600 15.96 34.96 9.58
N VAL A 601 14.85 35.32 10.24
CA VAL A 601 14.11 36.55 9.95
C VAL A 601 15.01 37.78 10.16
N ASP A 602 15.70 37.85 11.32
CA ASP A 602 16.62 38.93 11.63
C ASP A 602 17.77 39.04 10.61
N LEU A 603 18.33 37.91 10.18
CA LEU A 603 19.35 37.85 9.14
C LEU A 603 18.81 38.42 7.82
N LEU A 604 17.66 37.94 7.35
CA LEU A 604 17.09 38.36 6.06
C LEU A 604 16.69 39.84 6.05
N VAL A 605 16.09 40.33 7.14
CA VAL A 605 15.78 41.77 7.31
C VAL A 605 17.07 42.59 7.32
N GLY A 606 18.10 42.13 8.04
CA GLY A 606 19.41 42.76 8.03
C GLY A 606 20.10 42.80 6.67
N LEU A 607 19.79 41.84 5.80
CA LEU A 607 20.26 41.78 4.40
C LEU A 607 19.39 42.60 3.43
N GLY A 608 18.24 43.17 3.89
CA GLY A 608 17.39 44.03 3.09
C GLY A 608 16.05 43.41 2.65
N SER A 609 15.66 42.24 3.16
CA SER A 609 14.30 41.72 2.94
C SER A 609 13.27 42.51 3.74
N GLU A 610 12.14 42.80 3.12
CA GLU A 610 11.01 43.43 3.80
C GLU A 610 10.06 42.38 4.40
N LEU A 611 9.54 42.62 5.61
CA LEU A 611 8.43 41.85 6.16
C LEU A 611 7.12 42.40 5.60
N MET A 612 6.53 41.72 4.63
CA MET A 612 5.31 42.18 3.97
C MET A 612 4.08 41.97 4.85
N CYS A 613 4.07 41.00 5.73
CA CYS A 613 2.98 40.67 6.67
C CYS A 613 1.60 40.53 6.02
N LEU A 614 1.50 40.51 4.71
CA LEU A 614 0.26 40.52 3.92
C LEU A 614 -0.34 39.13 3.71
N ASN A 615 0.37 38.09 4.10
CA ASN A 615 -0.04 36.73 3.72
C ASN A 615 -1.07 36.15 4.69
N THR A 616 -2.30 36.06 4.22
CA THR A 616 -3.43 35.46 4.94
C THR A 616 -3.32 33.93 5.07
N HIS A 617 -2.51 33.27 4.25
CA HIS A 617 -2.33 31.81 4.26
C HIS A 617 -1.44 31.32 5.40
N PHE A 618 -0.52 32.17 5.85
CA PHE A 618 0.36 31.89 6.97
C PHE A 618 0.11 32.94 8.06
N ARG A 619 -0.94 32.77 8.85
CA ARG A 619 -1.15 33.55 10.04
C ARG A 619 -0.02 33.22 11.02
N GLY A 620 1.05 34.01 10.96
CA GLY A 620 2.18 33.88 11.87
C GLY A 620 1.75 34.09 13.31
N THR A 621 2.48 33.51 14.25
CA THR A 621 2.45 33.95 15.64
C THR A 621 2.86 35.43 15.64
N GLY A 622 2.04 36.33 16.17
CA GLY A 622 2.08 37.76 16.01
C GLY A 622 3.34 38.53 16.43
N ASP A 623 4.47 37.84 16.64
CA ASP A 623 5.68 38.42 17.24
C ASP A 623 6.51 39.27 16.24
N PHE A 624 6.32 39.10 14.92
CA PHE A 624 7.17 39.74 13.92
C PHE A 624 6.46 40.77 13.00
N CYS A 625 5.18 41.01 13.20
CA CYS A 625 4.45 42.03 12.46
C CYS A 625 3.93 43.11 13.41
N PRO A 626 4.73 44.16 13.71
CA PRO A 626 4.29 45.26 14.55
C PRO A 626 3.08 45.98 13.91
N GLY A 627 1.94 45.94 14.59
CA GLY A 627 0.70 46.61 14.11
C GLY A 627 -0.32 45.71 13.43
N ALA A 628 -0.03 44.52 13.03
CA ALA A 628 -1.03 43.49 12.81
C ALA A 628 -1.56 43.11 14.20
N GLY A 629 -2.59 43.82 14.67
CA GLY A 629 -3.29 43.45 15.90
C GLY A 629 -3.57 41.97 15.82
N VAL A 630 -3.26 41.27 16.88
CA VAL A 630 -3.76 39.92 17.12
C VAL A 630 -5.28 40.11 17.19
N GLU A 631 -5.95 40.17 16.05
CA GLU A 631 -7.33 39.75 16.03
C GLU A 631 -7.27 38.31 16.50
N ALA A 632 -7.60 38.17 17.77
CA ALA A 632 -7.75 36.87 18.39
C ALA A 632 -8.46 36.03 17.35
N PHE A 633 -7.87 34.90 17.00
CA PHE A 633 -8.55 33.90 16.22
C PHE A 633 -9.89 33.70 16.87
N ASP A 634 -10.90 34.32 16.28
CA ASP A 634 -12.27 34.05 16.64
C ASP A 634 -12.42 32.57 16.37
N THR A 635 -12.58 31.78 17.41
CA THR A 635 -12.86 30.36 17.40
C THR A 635 -14.26 30.11 16.82
N GLN A 636 -14.66 30.90 15.83
CA GLN A 636 -15.86 30.66 15.06
C GLN A 636 -15.58 29.43 14.16
N GLY A 637 -15.93 28.28 14.69
CA GLY A 637 -16.21 27.12 13.89
C GLY A 637 -17.22 27.43 12.81
N PRO A 638 -17.39 26.60 11.79
CA PRO A 638 -18.32 26.82 10.70
C PRO A 638 -19.69 27.25 11.24
N PRO A 639 -20.41 28.19 10.57
CA PRO A 639 -21.71 28.67 11.01
C PRO A 639 -22.65 27.47 11.24
N GLY A 640 -23.01 27.19 12.49
CA GLY A 640 -23.83 26.05 12.91
C GLY A 640 -23.37 25.32 14.16
N GLN A 641 -22.15 25.54 14.64
CA GLN A 641 -21.65 24.92 15.88
C GLN A 641 -21.49 25.90 17.07
N GLN A 642 -22.08 27.06 17.00
CA GLN A 642 -22.18 27.92 18.17
C GLN A 642 -23.28 27.42 19.10
N ASN A 643 -22.90 27.17 20.35
CA ASN A 643 -23.72 26.78 21.50
C ASN A 643 -23.92 25.28 21.75
N ARG A 644 -22.86 24.63 22.18
CA ARG A 644 -22.99 23.61 23.22
C ARG A 644 -22.21 24.07 24.46
N PRO A 645 -22.88 24.25 25.61
CA PRO A 645 -22.18 24.46 26.86
C PRO A 645 -21.37 23.22 27.23
N PRO A 646 -20.26 23.36 27.96
CA PRO A 646 -19.46 22.20 28.37
C PRO A 646 -20.31 21.32 29.30
N GLY A 647 -20.89 20.29 28.72
CA GLY A 647 -21.66 19.27 29.43
C GLY A 647 -20.73 18.38 30.22
N GLY A 648 -20.95 18.35 31.52
CA GLY A 648 -20.22 17.56 32.49
C GLY A 648 -20.19 16.07 32.15
N ARG A 649 -19.07 15.47 32.47
CA ARG A 649 -18.90 14.01 32.53
C ARG A 649 -19.92 13.40 33.50
N ARG A 650 -20.62 12.41 33.03
CA ARG A 650 -21.02 11.23 33.83
C ARG A 650 -20.73 9.98 33.02
#